data_eac3ebac3729700de941c740cda57f94
#
_entry.id   eac3ebac3729700de941c740cda57f94
#
_cell.length_a   1.000
_cell.length_b   1.000
_cell.length_c   1.000
_cell.angle_alpha   90.00
_cell.angle_beta   90.00
_cell.angle_gamma   90.00
#
_symmetry.space_group_name_H-M   'P 1'
#
loop_
_entity.id
_entity.type
_entity.pdbx_description
1 polymer ?
#
loop_
_entity_poly.entity_id
_entity_poly.type
_entity_poly.pdbx_seq_one_letter_code
_entity_poly.pdbx_strand_id
1 'polypeptide(L)'
;MKKAVLIVLTITSVGIVSGLNLYRGSDRIEVNVPVEGMKGKLGKIDVRVLDVDDEMIGQAYKYIYVTRDYYSVPFKINLKRRPQDRDLLRVRVTFKKKEAIYSTYQLEDRMVVKILGQNEFIKGTPIDYRIIVRNQRDNAPIEDARVKISMKTADSDRVIFEGKTDRSGTCETDLKIPEQIDEADLHFVISSRFGEDEYDTMIKMLSGNLTYVVTDKPIYQPGQTIHIRSLSLRRPDLNAVQGHTLIYEVEDSKGNKVFKKQVETDDFGVGYVQFVLADEVNLGDYTIRVILDQEKVEKTVNVMRYVLPKFKVALTTDKEYYMPGEKMEGDIDVQYFFGKPVVNGIVKITTYKYDIGFQQEAVIEGKTNQEGRYHFSYQLPDHFVGQPLEKGDAFVRLDVEVIDPAKHGEKISAKKKIVQGVINLAVVPEGGVLKPGLENRIYVLASYPDGTPCFANIEMRIDGRRFTGRTDEYGIAEFNYKPGNWKALIAVRATDDKGETAQVQKSFEMTTDQEQIVMKMARGIYEVGEAIELTLLTTKRSGRAYLDIIKDNQTVLTKSITIKNGEGRFKLNLTHDITGSLWLHAYIVTHGSSIIRDTRFCYVHAADDLLINVKAGKDEYVPGEDGNIVFKVTDQKGRPTVAALCVAVVDEAVFAVSELQPGLEKVYFRLEEEIMKPRYEIHGFSPVDIVKKQTGEARAENVMFSTLVPRNHYAVSYTTPQLVNEKIKSAFFEKLQHARNKIYEAINEYYRLNDTYPKTDGAIATLLEKRLLQEVDLRDPWGRRYRVDSTVELF
;
A
#
# COMPACT_ATOMS: atom_id res chain seq x y z
N MET A 1 5.21 -25.67 -14.38
CA MET A 1 5.53 -25.40 -12.95
C MET A 1 6.83 -26.11 -12.60
N LYS A 2 7.94 -25.40 -12.47
CA LYS A 2 9.22 -26.00 -12.02
C LYS A 2 9.91 -25.01 -11.08
N LYS A 3 10.19 -25.46 -9.85
CA LYS A 3 10.83 -24.73 -8.76
C LYS A 3 12.34 -24.72 -8.92
N ALA A 4 12.99 -23.59 -8.76
CA ALA A 4 14.43 -23.49 -8.61
C ALA A 4 14.86 -23.39 -7.15
N VAL A 5 15.96 -23.98 -6.84
CA VAL A 5 16.61 -23.98 -5.53
C VAL A 5 17.73 -22.95 -5.52
N LEU A 6 17.68 -22.09 -4.53
CA LEU A 6 18.69 -21.09 -4.20
C LEU A 6 19.80 -21.76 -3.36
N ILE A 7 21.01 -21.88 -3.87
CA ILE A 7 22.16 -22.26 -3.06
C ILE A 7 22.97 -21.02 -2.75
N VAL A 8 22.91 -20.58 -1.49
CA VAL A 8 23.81 -19.57 -0.94
C VAL A 8 25.11 -20.25 -0.55
N LEU A 9 26.16 -20.07 -1.34
CA LEU A 9 27.50 -20.41 -0.93
C LEU A 9 28.11 -19.22 -0.20
N THR A 10 28.08 -19.27 1.12
CA THR A 10 28.99 -18.49 1.96
C THR A 10 30.41 -18.93 1.66
N ILE A 11 31.16 -18.11 0.95
CA ILE A 11 32.60 -18.27 0.85
C ILE A 11 33.16 -17.92 2.23
N THR A 12 33.48 -18.93 3.03
CA THR A 12 34.36 -18.74 4.18
C THR A 12 35.74 -18.39 3.65
N SER A 13 35.90 -17.16 3.48
CA SER A 13 36.96 -16.19 3.61
C SER A 13 38.39 -16.60 3.25
N VAL A 14 38.85 -16.12 2.13
CA VAL A 14 40.02 -15.23 2.21
C VAL A 14 39.45 -13.93 2.74
N GLY A 15 39.91 -13.48 3.91
CA GLY A 15 39.34 -12.33 4.61
C GLY A 15 39.29 -11.08 3.75
N ILE A 16 38.33 -10.27 4.05
CA ILE A 16 37.99 -8.97 3.45
C ILE A 16 39.27 -8.12 3.31
N VAL A 17 39.47 -7.60 2.09
CA VAL A 17 40.51 -6.57 1.87
C VAL A 17 40.08 -5.28 2.58
N SER A 18 40.64 -4.98 3.72
CA SER A 18 40.45 -3.69 4.38
C SER A 18 41.58 -2.76 3.98
N GLY A 19 41.30 -1.78 3.15
CA GLY A 19 42.19 -0.69 2.81
C GLY A 19 42.85 -0.79 1.45
N LEU A 20 42.21 -0.26 0.43
CA LEU A 20 42.86 0.12 -0.82
C LEU A 20 43.18 1.61 -0.72
N ASN A 21 44.47 1.95 -0.61
CA ASN A 21 44.88 3.34 -0.73
C ASN A 21 45.29 3.62 -2.18
N LEU A 22 44.34 4.18 -2.96
CA LEU A 22 44.63 4.71 -4.29
C LEU A 22 45.23 6.12 -4.15
N TYR A 23 46.55 6.24 -4.38
CA TYR A 23 47.17 7.56 -4.47
C TYR A 23 46.69 8.28 -5.75
N ARG A 24 45.98 9.41 -5.59
CA ARG A 24 45.61 10.27 -6.71
C ARG A 24 46.88 10.72 -7.44
N GLY A 25 46.98 10.34 -8.72
CA GLY A 25 48.06 10.79 -9.61
C GLY A 25 49.17 9.79 -9.91
N SER A 26 49.23 8.60 -9.26
CA SER A 26 50.26 7.59 -9.50
C SER A 26 49.77 6.43 -10.39
N ASP A 27 50.67 5.87 -11.20
CA ASP A 27 50.51 4.63 -11.93
C ASP A 27 50.66 3.40 -11.01
N ARG A 28 50.26 3.55 -9.75
CA ARG A 28 50.44 2.55 -8.69
C ARG A 28 49.15 2.35 -7.89
N ILE A 29 48.87 1.11 -7.55
CA ILE A 29 47.79 0.69 -6.64
C ILE A 29 48.42 0.06 -5.40
N GLU A 30 47.99 0.49 -4.20
CA GLU A 30 48.37 -0.13 -2.92
C GLU A 30 47.19 -0.91 -2.36
N VAL A 31 47.40 -2.20 -2.05
CA VAL A 31 46.41 -3.12 -1.56
C VAL A 31 46.90 -3.81 -0.30
N ASN A 32 46.10 -3.76 0.76
CA ASN A 32 46.33 -4.57 1.95
C ASN A 32 45.46 -5.84 1.88
N VAL A 33 46.10 -7.00 1.79
CA VAL A 33 45.43 -8.31 1.70
C VAL A 33 45.37 -8.94 3.09
N PRO A 34 44.20 -9.03 3.74
CA PRO A 34 44.05 -9.77 4.99
C PRO A 34 44.03 -11.29 4.70
N VAL A 35 44.71 -12.03 5.56
CA VAL A 35 44.74 -13.49 5.55
C VAL A 35 44.20 -13.95 6.90
N GLU A 36 43.02 -14.61 6.87
CA GLU A 36 42.33 -15.06 8.08
C GLU A 36 42.14 -16.59 8.05
N GLY A 37 42.20 -17.24 9.20
CA GLY A 37 41.98 -18.69 9.33
C GLY A 37 43.06 -19.54 8.63
N MET A 38 44.24 -18.99 8.35
CA MET A 38 45.31 -19.66 7.62
C MET A 38 46.61 -19.82 8.46
N LYS A 39 46.52 -19.69 9.79
CA LYS A 39 47.65 -19.85 10.71
C LYS A 39 48.43 -21.13 10.45
N GLY A 40 49.76 -21.06 10.45
CA GLY A 40 50.64 -22.19 10.18
C GLY A 40 50.81 -22.57 8.70
N LYS A 41 50.16 -21.86 7.77
CA LYS A 41 50.26 -22.15 6.33
C LYS A 41 51.28 -21.26 5.64
N LEU A 42 52.19 -21.89 4.85
CA LEU A 42 53.10 -21.24 3.93
C LEU A 42 52.45 -21.17 2.54
N GLY A 43 52.52 -20.05 1.83
CA GLY A 43 52.03 -19.91 0.48
C GLY A 43 52.38 -18.59 -0.20
N LYS A 44 52.17 -18.54 -1.50
CA LYS A 44 52.30 -17.35 -2.33
C LYS A 44 50.95 -16.62 -2.35
N ILE A 45 50.90 -15.33 -1.97
CA ILE A 45 49.80 -14.43 -2.31
C ILE A 45 50.17 -13.79 -3.64
N ASP A 46 49.31 -13.92 -4.65
CA ASP A 46 49.44 -13.28 -5.95
C ASP A 46 48.29 -12.28 -6.10
N VAL A 47 48.60 -11.02 -6.38
CA VAL A 47 47.65 -9.93 -6.53
C VAL A 47 47.80 -9.37 -7.94
N ARG A 48 46.72 -9.42 -8.73
CA ARG A 48 46.67 -8.92 -10.10
C ARG A 48 45.62 -7.86 -10.23
N VAL A 49 45.92 -6.83 -11.02
CA VAL A 49 44.99 -5.78 -11.40
C VAL A 49 44.53 -6.05 -12.84
N LEU A 50 43.27 -6.16 -13.02
CA LEU A 50 42.59 -6.45 -14.31
C LEU A 50 41.76 -5.25 -14.75
N ASP A 51 41.77 -4.95 -16.03
CA ASP A 51 40.84 -4.01 -16.65
C ASP A 51 39.50 -4.67 -17.06
N VAL A 52 38.67 -3.93 -17.81
CA VAL A 52 37.36 -4.41 -18.31
C VAL A 52 37.52 -5.65 -19.18
N ASP A 53 38.58 -5.73 -19.96
CA ASP A 53 38.82 -6.82 -20.94
C ASP A 53 39.53 -8.03 -20.32
N ASP A 54 39.64 -8.11 -18.98
CA ASP A 54 40.41 -9.10 -18.24
C ASP A 54 41.93 -9.06 -18.51
N GLU A 55 42.40 -7.98 -19.14
CA GLU A 55 43.83 -7.80 -19.35
C GLU A 55 44.51 -7.44 -18.05
N MET A 56 45.61 -8.11 -17.77
CA MET A 56 46.41 -7.87 -16.57
C MET A 56 47.31 -6.63 -16.73
N ILE A 57 46.89 -5.54 -16.14
CA ILE A 57 47.62 -4.26 -16.18
C ILE A 57 48.59 -4.05 -14.99
N GLY A 58 48.60 -4.93 -14.01
CA GLY A 58 49.51 -4.88 -12.87
C GLY A 58 49.55 -6.18 -12.10
N GLN A 59 50.69 -6.51 -11.48
CA GLN A 59 50.87 -7.70 -10.67
C GLN A 59 51.91 -7.49 -9.59
N ALA A 60 51.64 -8.06 -8.40
CA ALA A 60 52.63 -8.21 -7.34
C ALA A 60 52.38 -9.52 -6.60
N TYR A 61 53.45 -10.13 -6.06
CA TYR A 61 53.29 -11.32 -5.24
C TYR A 61 54.26 -11.32 -4.05
N LYS A 62 53.89 -12.03 -2.99
CA LYS A 62 54.74 -12.27 -1.81
C LYS A 62 54.56 -13.70 -1.31
N TYR A 63 55.64 -14.32 -0.91
CA TYR A 63 55.65 -15.56 -0.14
C TYR A 63 55.50 -15.24 1.33
N ILE A 64 54.53 -15.81 2.00
CA ILE A 64 54.25 -15.57 3.41
C ILE A 64 54.11 -16.88 4.17
N TYR A 65 54.54 -16.86 5.45
CA TYR A 65 54.15 -17.85 6.43
C TYR A 65 53.22 -17.17 7.44
N VAL A 66 52.00 -17.66 7.58
CA VAL A 66 50.95 -17.03 8.39
C VAL A 66 51.17 -17.40 9.86
N THR A 67 51.64 -16.44 10.66
CA THR A 67 51.97 -16.65 12.08
C THR A 67 50.81 -16.41 13.04
N ARG A 68 49.74 -15.66 12.62
CA ARG A 68 48.61 -15.26 13.43
C ARG A 68 47.29 -15.63 12.75
N ASP A 69 46.19 -15.70 13.48
CA ASP A 69 44.87 -15.97 12.94
C ASP A 69 44.38 -14.85 12.02
N TYR A 70 44.81 -13.64 12.25
CA TYR A 70 44.60 -12.50 11.36
C TYR A 70 45.97 -11.86 11.01
N TYR A 71 46.22 -11.71 9.72
CA TYR A 71 47.45 -11.13 9.21
C TYR A 71 47.17 -10.31 7.95
N SER A 72 47.58 -9.04 7.92
CA SER A 72 47.40 -8.16 6.75
C SER A 72 48.74 -7.95 6.02
N VAL A 73 48.74 -8.21 4.71
CA VAL A 73 49.95 -8.12 3.86
C VAL A 73 49.81 -6.95 2.90
N PRO A 74 50.66 -5.90 3.01
CA PRO A 74 50.61 -4.79 2.08
C PRO A 74 51.30 -5.13 0.75
N PHE A 75 50.64 -4.74 -0.35
CA PHE A 75 51.15 -4.84 -1.73
C PHE A 75 51.17 -3.46 -2.37
N LYS A 76 52.26 -3.16 -3.09
CA LYS A 76 52.39 -2.01 -3.97
C LYS A 76 52.48 -2.53 -5.40
N ILE A 77 51.54 -2.19 -6.24
CA ILE A 77 51.41 -2.70 -7.59
C ILE A 77 51.55 -1.55 -8.58
N ASN A 78 52.64 -1.57 -9.36
CA ASN A 78 52.80 -0.62 -10.44
C ASN A 78 51.97 -1.08 -11.66
N LEU A 79 51.24 -0.17 -12.24
CA LEU A 79 50.43 -0.42 -13.42
C LEU A 79 51.30 -0.30 -14.68
N LYS A 80 51.13 -1.21 -15.62
CA LYS A 80 51.87 -1.24 -16.90
C LYS A 80 51.42 -0.12 -17.84
N ARG A 81 50.20 0.34 -17.68
CA ARG A 81 49.60 1.46 -18.40
C ARG A 81 48.65 2.23 -17.51
N ARG A 82 48.38 3.48 -17.84
CA ARG A 82 47.40 4.29 -17.12
C ARG A 82 46.00 3.80 -17.51
N PRO A 83 45.14 3.41 -16.56
CA PRO A 83 43.80 2.95 -16.85
C PRO A 83 42.95 4.11 -17.41
N GLN A 84 42.09 3.84 -18.37
CA GLN A 84 41.12 4.80 -18.89
C GLN A 84 40.11 5.18 -17.81
N ASP A 85 39.66 4.20 -17.05
CA ASP A 85 38.74 4.36 -15.93
C ASP A 85 39.13 3.46 -14.75
N ARG A 86 39.42 4.10 -13.60
CA ARG A 86 39.82 3.38 -12.38
C ARG A 86 38.66 2.66 -11.70
N ASP A 87 37.46 3.14 -11.87
CA ASP A 87 36.26 2.54 -11.28
C ASP A 87 35.95 1.16 -11.87
N LEU A 88 36.44 0.92 -13.09
CA LEU A 88 36.23 -0.34 -13.80
C LEU A 88 37.32 -1.39 -13.54
N LEU A 89 38.37 -1.05 -12.79
CA LEU A 89 39.42 -1.98 -12.46
C LEU A 89 38.94 -3.04 -11.44
N ARG A 90 39.55 -4.23 -11.54
CA ARG A 90 39.31 -5.34 -10.62
C ARG A 90 40.64 -5.84 -10.06
N VAL A 91 40.65 -6.14 -8.75
CA VAL A 91 41.80 -6.72 -8.06
C VAL A 91 41.53 -8.18 -7.77
N ARG A 92 42.28 -9.06 -8.44
CA ARG A 92 42.24 -10.51 -8.25
C ARG A 92 43.31 -10.89 -7.24
N VAL A 93 42.90 -11.51 -6.15
CA VAL A 93 43.82 -12.01 -5.10
C VAL A 93 43.75 -13.52 -5.07
N THR A 94 44.89 -14.17 -5.20
CA THR A 94 45.00 -15.64 -5.15
C THR A 94 45.94 -16.07 -4.03
N PHE A 95 45.51 -16.98 -3.16
CA PHE A 95 46.33 -17.63 -2.16
C PHE A 95 46.09 -19.15 -2.15
N LYS A 96 47.10 -19.93 -2.51
CA LYS A 96 46.94 -21.38 -2.77
C LYS A 96 45.88 -21.63 -3.85
N LYS A 97 44.82 -22.38 -3.51
CA LYS A 97 43.70 -22.71 -4.41
C LYS A 97 42.48 -21.74 -4.23
N LYS A 98 42.58 -20.75 -3.38
CA LYS A 98 41.52 -19.76 -3.12
C LYS A 98 41.75 -18.52 -3.96
N GLU A 99 40.70 -18.02 -4.56
CA GLU A 99 40.70 -16.80 -5.37
C GLU A 99 39.54 -15.91 -4.96
N ALA A 100 39.78 -14.59 -4.97
CA ALA A 100 38.75 -13.57 -4.79
C ALA A 100 39.03 -12.38 -5.73
N ILE A 101 37.98 -11.83 -6.31
CA ILE A 101 38.04 -10.67 -7.22
C ILE A 101 37.19 -9.55 -6.61
N TYR A 102 37.79 -8.38 -6.54
CA TYR A 102 37.15 -7.18 -5.97
C TYR A 102 37.15 -6.05 -7.01
N SER A 103 36.08 -5.26 -7.09
CA SER A 103 36.12 -3.99 -7.81
C SER A 103 36.93 -2.97 -7.01
N THR A 104 37.80 -2.21 -7.67
CA THR A 104 38.49 -1.08 -7.05
C THR A 104 37.52 -0.08 -6.45
N TYR A 105 36.41 0.16 -7.13
CA TYR A 105 35.34 1.00 -6.66
C TYR A 105 34.79 0.59 -5.27
N GLN A 106 34.64 -0.71 -5.00
CA GLN A 106 34.17 -1.21 -3.70
C GLN A 106 35.18 -1.08 -2.57
N LEU A 107 36.45 -0.87 -2.89
CA LEU A 107 37.55 -0.81 -1.95
C LEU A 107 37.98 0.62 -1.56
N GLU A 108 37.44 1.62 -2.25
CA GLU A 108 37.74 3.02 -2.00
C GLU A 108 36.88 3.63 -0.91
N ASP A 109 37.51 4.54 -0.14
CA ASP A 109 36.76 5.46 0.71
C ASP A 109 36.13 6.54 -0.15
N ARG A 110 34.81 6.46 -0.31
CA ARG A 110 34.00 7.42 -1.05
C ARG A 110 32.75 7.78 -0.27
N MET A 111 32.29 8.97 -0.51
CA MET A 111 31.00 9.40 0.00
C MET A 111 29.87 8.75 -0.79
N VAL A 112 28.90 8.21 -0.09
CA VAL A 112 27.63 7.75 -0.61
C VAL A 112 26.55 8.59 0.01
N VAL A 113 25.80 9.30 -0.81
CA VAL A 113 24.71 10.16 -0.38
C VAL A 113 23.38 9.49 -0.74
N LYS A 114 22.41 9.55 0.16
CA LYS A 114 21.00 9.27 -0.13
C LYS A 114 20.17 10.44 0.31
N ILE A 115 19.33 10.92 -0.60
CA ILE A 115 18.37 11.99 -0.33
C ILE A 115 16.98 11.34 -0.36
N LEU A 116 16.26 11.43 0.75
CA LEU A 116 14.91 10.92 0.91
C LEU A 116 13.97 12.09 1.09
N GLY A 117 12.96 12.18 0.27
CA GLY A 117 11.95 13.23 0.30
C GLY A 117 10.93 13.05 -0.82
N GLN A 118 10.10 14.03 -0.98
CA GLN A 118 9.05 14.09 -1.97
C GLN A 118 9.41 15.11 -3.06
N ASN A 119 8.69 15.10 -4.16
CA ASN A 119 8.82 16.08 -5.25
C ASN A 119 7.52 16.88 -5.45
N GLU A 120 6.43 16.52 -4.76
CA GLU A 120 5.19 17.26 -4.74
C GLU A 120 4.87 17.65 -3.31
N PHE A 121 4.62 18.95 -3.07
CA PHE A 121 4.37 19.50 -1.75
C PHE A 121 3.15 20.40 -1.76
N ILE A 122 2.46 20.49 -0.61
CA ILE A 122 1.37 21.42 -0.42
C ILE A 122 1.95 22.79 -0.06
N LYS A 123 1.48 23.86 -0.71
CA LYS A 123 1.89 25.24 -0.43
C LYS A 123 1.67 25.59 1.05
N GLY A 124 2.65 26.28 1.63
CA GLY A 124 2.61 26.69 3.04
C GLY A 124 2.97 25.60 4.05
N THR A 125 3.26 24.35 3.60
CA THR A 125 3.74 23.30 4.49
C THR A 125 5.27 23.25 4.57
N PRO A 126 5.87 22.79 5.68
CA PRO A 126 7.28 22.48 5.77
C PRO A 126 7.68 21.40 4.75
N ILE A 127 8.88 21.54 4.20
CA ILE A 127 9.44 20.57 3.24
C ILE A 127 10.65 19.93 3.87
N ASP A 128 10.53 18.62 4.16
CA ASP A 128 11.57 17.87 4.82
C ASP A 128 12.24 16.90 3.86
N TYR A 129 13.58 17.02 3.77
CA TYR A 129 14.44 16.01 3.18
C TYR A 129 15.34 15.40 4.25
N ARG A 130 15.57 14.10 4.14
CA ARG A 130 16.62 13.43 4.92
C ARG A 130 17.77 13.07 4.02
N ILE A 131 18.93 13.63 4.32
CA ILE A 131 20.19 13.35 3.65
C ILE A 131 21.00 12.40 4.52
N ILE A 132 21.35 11.22 3.97
CA ILE A 132 22.14 10.20 4.65
C ILE A 132 23.47 10.07 3.92
N VAL A 133 24.58 10.33 4.62
CA VAL A 133 25.93 10.31 4.05
C VAL A 133 26.77 9.23 4.74
N ARG A 134 27.27 8.30 3.94
CA ARG A 134 28.03 7.16 4.44
C ARG A 134 29.29 6.92 3.61
N ASN A 135 30.26 6.26 4.21
CA ASN A 135 31.41 5.76 3.48
C ASN A 135 31.01 4.46 2.76
N GLN A 136 31.27 4.39 1.47
CA GLN A 136 30.95 3.22 0.64
C GLN A 136 31.64 1.94 1.10
N ARG A 137 32.93 2.03 1.51
CA ARG A 137 33.74 0.87 1.82
C ARG A 137 33.22 0.05 3.00
N ASP A 138 32.84 0.72 4.08
CA ASP A 138 32.51 0.08 5.37
C ASP A 138 31.12 0.46 5.87
N ASN A 139 30.39 1.27 5.08
CA ASN A 139 29.08 1.82 5.44
C ASN A 139 29.09 2.65 6.74
N ALA A 140 30.27 3.12 7.16
CA ALA A 140 30.40 3.99 8.32
C ALA A 140 29.72 5.35 8.05
N PRO A 141 29.03 5.93 9.04
CA PRO A 141 28.47 7.27 8.90
C PRO A 141 29.59 8.30 8.71
N ILE A 142 29.33 9.29 7.87
CA ILE A 142 30.22 10.45 7.71
C ILE A 142 29.62 11.62 8.47
N GLU A 143 30.19 11.94 9.61
CA GLU A 143 29.86 13.12 10.44
C GLU A 143 30.45 14.38 9.81
N ASP A 144 29.81 15.54 10.03
CA ASP A 144 30.21 16.87 9.55
C ASP A 144 30.27 17.03 8.02
N ALA A 145 29.67 16.15 7.23
CA ALA A 145 29.48 16.42 5.81
C ALA A 145 28.58 17.66 5.64
N ARG A 146 29.04 18.64 4.87
CA ARG A 146 28.29 19.88 4.62
C ARG A 146 27.20 19.60 3.60
N VAL A 147 26.00 20.09 3.88
CA VAL A 147 24.84 20.02 3.01
C VAL A 147 24.41 21.43 2.68
N LYS A 148 24.35 21.75 1.41
CA LYS A 148 23.85 23.03 0.91
C LYS A 148 22.75 22.76 -0.10
N ILE A 149 21.62 23.45 0.02
CA ILE A 149 20.49 23.33 -0.93
C ILE A 149 20.20 24.73 -1.47
N SER A 150 20.23 24.85 -2.79
CA SER A 150 19.82 26.05 -3.52
C SER A 150 18.53 25.80 -4.25
N MET A 151 17.69 26.80 -4.36
CA MET A 151 16.46 26.79 -5.13
C MET A 151 16.64 27.69 -6.34
N LYS A 152 16.43 27.10 -7.53
CA LYS A 152 16.43 27.80 -8.82
C LYS A 152 15.00 27.93 -9.33
N THR A 153 14.64 29.15 -9.65
CA THR A 153 13.39 29.51 -10.34
C THR A 153 13.76 30.28 -11.62
N ALA A 154 12.78 30.57 -12.47
CA ALA A 154 13.03 31.38 -13.66
C ALA A 154 13.75 32.72 -13.35
N ASP A 155 13.47 33.30 -12.18
CA ASP A 155 13.89 34.67 -11.81
C ASP A 155 14.97 34.72 -10.72
N SER A 156 15.32 33.58 -10.08
CA SER A 156 16.23 33.58 -8.93
C SER A 156 16.98 32.26 -8.72
N ASP A 157 18.20 32.37 -8.22
CA ASP A 157 19.00 31.25 -7.68
C ASP A 157 19.44 31.66 -6.27
N ARG A 158 18.91 30.99 -5.24
CA ARG A 158 19.21 31.31 -3.85
C ARG A 158 19.43 30.08 -2.99
N VAL A 159 20.33 30.19 -2.03
CA VAL A 159 20.53 29.17 -0.99
C VAL A 159 19.34 29.22 -0.02
N ILE A 160 18.68 28.08 0.17
CA ILE A 160 17.53 27.95 1.08
C ILE A 160 17.84 27.09 2.31
N PHE A 161 18.96 26.35 2.29
CA PHE A 161 19.40 25.57 3.44
C PHE A 161 20.92 25.37 3.45
N GLU A 162 21.51 25.46 4.63
CA GLU A 162 22.89 25.04 4.92
C GLU A 162 22.91 24.27 6.25
N GLY A 163 23.51 23.08 6.24
CA GLY A 163 23.57 22.22 7.40
C GLY A 163 24.76 21.26 7.35
N LYS A 164 24.82 20.36 8.34
CA LYS A 164 25.85 19.32 8.43
C LYS A 164 25.22 18.01 8.90
N THR A 165 25.81 16.90 8.50
CA THR A 165 25.44 15.59 9.02
C THR A 165 25.89 15.41 10.48
N ASP A 166 25.06 14.72 11.24
CA ASP A 166 25.31 14.34 12.64
C ASP A 166 26.25 13.10 12.74
N ARG A 167 26.44 12.59 13.98
CA ARG A 167 27.22 11.37 14.25
C ARG A 167 26.68 10.12 13.58
N SER A 168 25.44 10.11 13.15
CA SER A 168 24.84 9.02 12.36
C SER A 168 24.99 9.21 10.85
N GLY A 169 25.67 10.28 10.42
CA GLY A 169 25.82 10.65 9.01
C GLY A 169 24.52 11.15 8.42
N THR A 170 23.62 11.75 9.21
CA THR A 170 22.29 12.19 8.78
C THR A 170 22.14 13.69 8.95
N CYS A 171 21.55 14.35 7.95
CA CYS A 171 21.09 15.74 8.01
C CYS A 171 19.62 15.76 7.67
N GLU A 172 18.81 16.35 8.54
CA GLU A 172 17.38 16.60 8.31
C GLU A 172 17.21 18.07 7.95
N THR A 173 16.38 18.38 6.95
CA THR A 173 16.14 19.74 6.50
C THR A 173 14.76 20.20 6.95
N ASP A 174 14.57 21.51 7.08
CA ASP A 174 13.29 22.21 7.23
C ASP A 174 13.30 23.35 6.20
N LEU A 175 12.79 23.05 5.00
CA LEU A 175 12.79 24.03 3.91
C LEU A 175 11.47 24.76 3.89
N LYS A 176 11.53 26.06 3.59
CA LYS A 176 10.37 26.90 3.37
C LYS A 176 10.39 27.46 1.95
N ILE A 177 9.40 27.06 1.17
CA ILE A 177 9.21 27.57 -0.19
C ILE A 177 8.12 28.63 -0.15
N PRO A 178 8.31 29.79 -0.79
CA PRO A 178 7.27 30.80 -0.89
C PRO A 178 6.01 30.30 -1.60
N GLU A 179 4.84 30.66 -1.11
CA GLU A 179 3.55 30.20 -1.64
C GLU A 179 3.26 30.60 -3.09
N GLN A 180 3.96 31.64 -3.59
CA GLN A 180 3.82 32.14 -4.97
C GLN A 180 4.50 31.22 -5.99
N ILE A 181 5.33 30.28 -5.54
CA ILE A 181 6.06 29.35 -6.42
C ILE A 181 5.21 28.10 -6.67
N ASP A 182 5.00 27.79 -7.95
CA ASP A 182 4.31 26.56 -8.36
C ASP A 182 5.30 25.42 -8.67
N GLU A 183 6.48 25.74 -9.22
CA GLU A 183 7.53 24.79 -9.53
C GLU A 183 8.91 25.43 -9.29
N ALA A 184 9.86 24.62 -8.83
CA ALA A 184 11.26 25.05 -8.66
C ALA A 184 12.22 23.84 -8.80
N ASP A 185 13.45 24.13 -9.20
CA ASP A 185 14.55 23.16 -9.16
C ASP A 185 15.32 23.31 -7.85
N LEU A 186 15.46 22.21 -7.11
CA LEU A 186 16.33 22.13 -5.95
C LEU A 186 17.67 21.53 -6.35
N HIS A 187 18.74 22.25 -6.06
CA HIS A 187 20.11 21.84 -6.29
C HIS A 187 20.78 21.54 -4.95
N PHE A 188 21.16 20.27 -4.74
CA PHE A 188 21.82 19.78 -3.54
C PHE A 188 23.31 19.66 -3.80
N VAL A 189 24.14 20.26 -2.94
CA VAL A 189 25.60 20.08 -2.91
C VAL A 189 25.99 19.50 -1.58
N ILE A 190 26.56 18.30 -1.57
CA ILE A 190 27.02 17.61 -0.37
C ILE A 190 28.51 17.41 -0.45
N SER A 191 29.25 17.98 0.51
CA SER A 191 30.70 17.91 0.53
C SER A 191 31.25 17.35 1.83
N SER A 192 32.30 16.53 1.73
CA SER A 192 32.99 15.93 2.85
C SER A 192 34.51 15.78 2.54
N ARG A 193 35.27 15.23 3.49
CA ARG A 193 36.69 14.87 3.26
C ARG A 193 36.90 13.84 2.13
N PHE A 194 35.81 13.16 1.68
CA PHE A 194 35.87 12.13 0.65
C PHE A 194 35.45 12.63 -0.74
N GLY A 195 35.12 13.90 -0.88
CA GLY A 195 34.72 14.53 -2.12
C GLY A 195 33.44 15.33 -2.00
N GLU A 196 32.88 15.68 -3.14
CA GLU A 196 31.67 16.45 -3.28
C GLU A 196 30.76 15.76 -4.31
N ASP A 197 29.44 15.74 -4.04
CA ASP A 197 28.41 15.22 -4.90
C ASP A 197 27.29 16.26 -5.06
N GLU A 198 26.73 16.36 -6.25
CA GLU A 198 25.66 17.30 -6.61
C GLU A 198 24.45 16.55 -7.15
N TYR A 199 23.25 17.05 -6.82
CA TYR A 199 21.95 16.49 -7.25
C TYR A 199 20.97 17.59 -7.57
N ASP A 200 20.21 17.42 -8.64
CA ASP A 200 19.09 18.26 -9.00
C ASP A 200 17.77 17.47 -8.92
N THR A 201 16.75 18.12 -8.42
CA THR A 201 15.39 17.58 -8.45
C THR A 201 14.38 18.70 -8.64
N MET A 202 13.40 18.50 -9.50
CA MET A 202 12.29 19.43 -9.68
C MET A 202 11.23 19.13 -8.60
N ILE A 203 10.73 20.18 -7.97
CA ILE A 203 9.59 20.11 -7.04
C ILE A 203 8.40 20.85 -7.60
N LYS A 204 7.20 20.36 -7.26
CA LYS A 204 5.91 20.96 -7.61
C LYS A 204 5.14 21.32 -6.35
N MET A 205 4.59 22.54 -6.32
CA MET A 205 3.80 23.05 -5.19
C MET A 205 2.30 22.98 -5.56
N LEU A 206 1.55 22.18 -4.81
CA LEU A 206 0.12 21.98 -4.98
C LEU A 206 -0.66 22.99 -4.11
N SER A 207 -1.83 23.43 -4.54
CA SER A 207 -2.69 24.33 -3.75
C SER A 207 -3.13 23.72 -2.42
N GLY A 208 -3.26 22.42 -2.38
CA GLY A 208 -3.75 21.68 -1.24
C GLY A 208 -5.26 21.74 -1.04
N ASN A 209 -5.98 22.51 -1.87
CA ASN A 209 -7.43 22.62 -1.77
C ASN A 209 -8.11 21.29 -2.10
N LEU A 210 -9.11 20.94 -1.32
CA LEU A 210 -9.91 19.73 -1.48
C LEU A 210 -11.38 20.15 -1.46
N THR A 211 -12.11 19.88 -2.55
CA THR A 211 -13.51 20.28 -2.69
C THR A 211 -14.41 19.05 -2.77
N TYR A 212 -15.47 19.04 -1.96
CA TYR A 212 -16.52 18.01 -1.99
C TYR A 212 -17.82 18.60 -2.49
N VAL A 213 -18.49 17.92 -3.42
CA VAL A 213 -19.70 18.41 -4.07
C VAL A 213 -20.88 17.47 -3.74
N VAL A 214 -21.96 18.05 -3.24
CA VAL A 214 -23.20 17.36 -2.95
C VAL A 214 -24.38 18.01 -3.65
N THR A 215 -25.42 17.21 -3.92
CA THR A 215 -26.73 17.64 -4.41
C THR A 215 -27.80 17.17 -3.45
N ASP A 216 -28.94 17.85 -3.44
CA ASP A 216 -30.08 17.48 -2.59
C ASP A 216 -30.67 16.11 -2.94
N LYS A 217 -30.55 15.68 -4.21
CA LYS A 217 -31.01 14.38 -4.70
C LYS A 217 -30.04 13.76 -5.68
N PRO A 218 -30.03 12.44 -5.85
CA PRO A 218 -29.24 11.76 -6.86
C PRO A 218 -29.90 11.72 -8.25
N ILE A 219 -31.24 11.88 -8.28
CA ILE A 219 -32.07 11.83 -9.50
C ILE A 219 -33.03 13.02 -9.56
N TYR A 220 -33.27 13.50 -10.76
CA TYR A 220 -34.14 14.66 -11.00
C TYR A 220 -35.09 14.41 -12.16
N GLN A 221 -36.24 15.07 -12.12
CA GLN A 221 -37.17 15.16 -13.28
C GLN A 221 -36.98 16.49 -14.02
N PRO A 222 -37.29 16.55 -15.32
CA PRO A 222 -37.42 17.82 -16.02
C PRO A 222 -38.33 18.77 -15.24
N GLY A 223 -38.02 20.08 -15.26
CA GLY A 223 -38.72 21.11 -14.49
C GLY A 223 -38.30 21.24 -13.03
N GLN A 224 -37.51 20.31 -12.47
CA GLN A 224 -37.03 20.39 -11.09
C GLN A 224 -35.75 21.24 -10.98
N THR A 225 -35.49 21.73 -9.78
CA THR A 225 -34.24 22.47 -9.45
C THR A 225 -33.21 21.51 -8.88
N ILE A 226 -32.02 21.54 -9.43
CA ILE A 226 -30.83 20.91 -8.85
C ILE A 226 -30.20 21.90 -7.89
N HIS A 227 -30.18 21.56 -6.61
CA HIS A 227 -29.45 22.30 -5.58
C HIS A 227 -28.05 21.74 -5.46
N ILE A 228 -27.04 22.55 -5.74
CA ILE A 228 -25.63 22.13 -5.75
C ILE A 228 -24.90 22.88 -4.66
N ARG A 229 -24.30 22.16 -3.74
CA ARG A 229 -23.46 22.69 -2.67
C ARG A 229 -22.06 22.10 -2.78
N SER A 230 -21.03 22.93 -2.58
CA SER A 230 -19.66 22.47 -2.38
C SER A 230 -19.11 22.91 -1.04
N LEU A 231 -18.21 22.10 -0.49
CA LEU A 231 -17.40 22.41 0.69
C LEU A 231 -15.94 22.33 0.27
N SER A 232 -15.18 23.39 0.46
CA SER A 232 -13.77 23.48 0.12
C SER A 232 -12.91 23.69 1.36
N LEU A 233 -12.02 22.74 1.62
CA LEU A 233 -11.10 22.75 2.76
C LEU A 233 -9.67 22.63 2.26
N ARG A 234 -8.71 23.21 2.99
CA ARG A 234 -7.28 23.16 2.65
C ARG A 234 -6.57 22.09 3.48
N ARG A 235 -5.81 21.22 2.83
CA ARG A 235 -4.91 20.27 3.48
C ARG A 235 -3.60 20.95 3.92
N PRO A 236 -2.92 20.46 4.95
CA PRO A 236 -3.28 19.30 5.78
C PRO A 236 -4.16 19.64 7.00
N ASP A 237 -4.44 20.92 7.27
CA ASP A 237 -5.11 21.42 8.47
C ASP A 237 -6.65 21.38 8.37
N LEU A 238 -7.21 21.18 7.17
CA LEU A 238 -8.63 21.19 6.85
C LEU A 238 -9.33 22.50 7.22
N ASN A 239 -8.60 23.62 7.19
CA ASN A 239 -9.19 24.94 7.34
C ASN A 239 -10.05 25.29 6.12
N ALA A 240 -11.10 26.08 6.37
CA ALA A 240 -12.01 26.54 5.33
C ALA A 240 -11.27 27.42 4.30
N VAL A 241 -11.50 27.15 3.01
CA VAL A 241 -11.03 28.01 1.92
C VAL A 241 -12.02 29.15 1.76
N GLN A 242 -11.75 30.31 2.37
CA GLN A 242 -12.65 31.46 2.43
C GLN A 242 -12.38 32.48 1.33
N GLY A 243 -13.44 33.07 0.75
CA GLY A 243 -13.35 34.19 -0.19
C GLY A 243 -12.73 33.84 -1.54
N HIS A 244 -12.68 32.50 -1.90
CA HIS A 244 -12.15 32.04 -3.17
C HIS A 244 -13.27 31.86 -4.20
N THR A 245 -12.97 32.16 -5.45
CA THR A 245 -13.93 32.04 -6.57
C THR A 245 -14.09 30.57 -6.97
N LEU A 246 -15.34 30.09 -6.87
CA LEU A 246 -15.78 28.78 -7.39
C LEU A 246 -16.48 28.97 -8.72
N ILE A 247 -16.15 28.13 -9.70
CA ILE A 247 -16.87 28.08 -10.97
C ILE A 247 -17.67 26.76 -11.02
N TYR A 248 -19.00 26.89 -11.10
CA TYR A 248 -19.90 25.77 -11.30
C TYR A 248 -20.26 25.66 -12.76
N GLU A 249 -20.14 24.48 -13.32
CA GLU A 249 -20.56 24.14 -14.67
C GLU A 249 -21.42 22.88 -14.63
N VAL A 250 -22.46 22.81 -15.47
CA VAL A 250 -23.27 21.61 -15.65
C VAL A 250 -23.30 21.26 -17.13
N GLU A 251 -22.97 20.03 -17.46
CA GLU A 251 -23.07 19.44 -18.79
C GLU A 251 -24.21 18.43 -18.82
N ASP A 252 -25.02 18.45 -19.89
CA ASP A 252 -26.10 17.49 -20.11
C ASP A 252 -25.56 16.12 -20.58
N SER A 253 -26.46 15.15 -20.74
CA SER A 253 -26.12 13.79 -21.19
C SER A 253 -25.49 13.71 -22.59
N LYS A 254 -25.51 14.79 -23.37
CA LYS A 254 -24.87 14.89 -24.68
C LYS A 254 -23.56 15.70 -24.64
N GLY A 255 -23.12 16.15 -23.46
CA GLY A 255 -21.92 16.94 -23.27
C GLY A 255 -22.10 18.44 -23.57
N ASN A 256 -23.35 18.94 -23.69
CA ASN A 256 -23.57 20.36 -23.86
C ASN A 256 -23.51 21.07 -22.49
N LYS A 257 -22.76 22.16 -22.42
CA LYS A 257 -22.72 23.00 -21.21
C LYS A 257 -24.01 23.82 -21.09
N VAL A 258 -24.86 23.42 -20.15
CA VAL A 258 -26.20 24.01 -19.94
C VAL A 258 -26.27 25.02 -18.81
N PHE A 259 -25.22 25.07 -17.95
CA PHE A 259 -25.14 26.01 -16.85
C PHE A 259 -23.69 26.37 -16.57
N LYS A 260 -23.46 27.67 -16.25
CA LYS A 260 -22.20 28.18 -15.72
C LYS A 260 -22.47 29.33 -14.78
N LYS A 261 -21.91 29.26 -13.56
CA LYS A 261 -22.02 30.34 -12.58
C LYS A 261 -20.76 30.43 -11.73
N GLN A 262 -20.36 31.66 -11.37
CA GLN A 262 -19.29 31.95 -10.43
C GLN A 262 -19.91 32.42 -9.10
N VAL A 263 -19.35 31.91 -7.99
CA VAL A 263 -19.67 32.34 -6.61
C VAL A 263 -18.41 32.32 -5.78
N GLU A 264 -18.40 33.07 -4.68
CA GLU A 264 -17.29 33.03 -3.71
C GLU A 264 -17.66 32.06 -2.58
N THR A 265 -16.64 31.39 -2.01
CA THR A 265 -16.80 30.59 -0.80
C THR A 265 -17.06 31.51 0.41
N ASP A 266 -17.96 31.09 1.29
CA ASP A 266 -18.23 31.76 2.56
C ASP A 266 -17.14 31.50 3.62
N ASP A 267 -17.34 31.98 4.86
CA ASP A 267 -16.43 31.83 6.00
C ASP A 267 -16.19 30.36 6.39
N PHE A 268 -17.01 29.43 5.94
CA PHE A 268 -16.90 27.97 6.15
C PHE A 268 -16.37 27.21 4.94
N GLY A 269 -15.98 27.92 3.87
CA GLY A 269 -15.53 27.31 2.62
C GLY A 269 -16.68 26.72 1.78
N VAL A 270 -17.92 27.19 2.03
CA VAL A 270 -19.10 26.67 1.33
C VAL A 270 -19.45 27.56 0.13
N GLY A 271 -19.72 26.91 -1.01
CA GLY A 271 -20.34 27.51 -2.18
C GLY A 271 -21.69 26.87 -2.46
N TYR A 272 -22.65 27.64 -3.01
CA TYR A 272 -23.99 27.15 -3.30
C TYR A 272 -24.56 27.81 -4.56
N VAL A 273 -25.15 26.96 -5.42
CA VAL A 273 -25.88 27.39 -6.61
C VAL A 273 -27.14 26.55 -6.82
N GLN A 274 -28.08 27.12 -7.58
CA GLN A 274 -29.28 26.43 -8.03
C GLN A 274 -29.30 26.41 -9.57
N PHE A 275 -29.65 25.27 -10.13
CA PHE A 275 -29.85 25.09 -11.55
C PHE A 275 -31.24 24.52 -11.82
N VAL A 276 -32.11 25.29 -12.46
CA VAL A 276 -33.48 24.90 -12.82
C VAL A 276 -33.45 24.15 -14.14
N LEU A 277 -33.87 22.90 -14.14
CA LEU A 277 -34.05 22.10 -15.36
C LEU A 277 -35.27 22.62 -16.12
N ALA A 278 -35.18 22.79 -17.43
CA ALA A 278 -36.34 23.05 -18.26
C ALA A 278 -37.29 21.84 -18.32
N ASP A 279 -38.54 22.05 -18.75
CA ASP A 279 -39.54 20.98 -18.89
C ASP A 279 -39.14 19.98 -19.96
N GLU A 280 -38.43 20.42 -21.00
CA GLU A 280 -37.88 19.57 -22.06
C GLU A 280 -36.36 19.68 -22.06
N VAL A 281 -35.71 18.61 -21.61
CA VAL A 281 -34.28 18.49 -21.54
C VAL A 281 -33.80 17.13 -22.05
N ASN A 282 -32.53 17.01 -22.38
CA ASN A 282 -31.93 15.71 -22.66
C ASN A 282 -31.95 14.86 -21.40
N LEU A 283 -32.49 13.65 -21.46
CA LEU A 283 -32.51 12.71 -20.35
C LEU A 283 -31.16 11.97 -20.30
N GLY A 284 -30.78 11.53 -19.10
CA GLY A 284 -29.56 10.76 -18.83
C GLY A 284 -28.67 11.42 -17.79
N ASP A 285 -27.40 11.06 -17.78
CA ASP A 285 -26.42 11.52 -16.80
C ASP A 285 -25.98 12.96 -17.09
N TYR A 286 -26.10 13.80 -16.08
CA TYR A 286 -25.63 15.19 -16.07
C TYR A 286 -24.38 15.27 -15.22
N THR A 287 -23.33 15.90 -15.75
CA THR A 287 -22.07 16.09 -15.04
C THR A 287 -22.02 17.50 -14.47
N ILE A 288 -22.00 17.57 -13.15
CA ILE A 288 -21.78 18.81 -12.38
C ILE A 288 -20.29 18.93 -12.14
N ARG A 289 -19.69 20.05 -12.50
CA ARG A 289 -18.27 20.34 -12.34
C ARG A 289 -18.09 21.56 -11.49
N VAL A 290 -17.27 21.45 -10.43
CA VAL A 290 -16.87 22.57 -9.60
C VAL A 290 -15.37 22.77 -9.74
N ILE A 291 -14.96 23.99 -10.05
CA ILE A 291 -13.57 24.36 -10.28
C ILE A 291 -13.17 25.39 -9.23
N LEU A 292 -12.13 25.07 -8.47
CA LEU A 292 -11.48 25.97 -7.52
C LEU A 292 -10.00 26.09 -7.92
N ASP A 293 -9.57 27.26 -8.28
CA ASP A 293 -8.24 27.52 -8.86
C ASP A 293 -7.98 26.63 -10.09
N GLN A 294 -7.08 25.65 -9.99
CA GLN A 294 -6.80 24.67 -11.03
C GLN A 294 -7.41 23.29 -10.73
N GLU A 295 -7.94 23.09 -9.53
CA GLU A 295 -8.55 21.84 -9.11
C GLU A 295 -9.99 21.72 -9.60
N LYS A 296 -10.33 20.54 -10.11
CA LYS A 296 -11.62 20.26 -10.72
C LYS A 296 -12.24 19.02 -10.09
N VAL A 297 -13.45 19.14 -9.58
CA VAL A 297 -14.22 18.03 -9.01
C VAL A 297 -15.51 17.85 -9.80
N GLU A 298 -15.86 16.58 -10.06
CA GLU A 298 -17.07 16.21 -10.80
C GLU A 298 -18.01 15.37 -9.95
N LYS A 299 -19.31 15.62 -10.14
CA LYS A 299 -20.42 14.86 -9.58
C LYS A 299 -21.43 14.56 -10.67
N THR A 300 -21.84 13.30 -10.81
CA THR A 300 -22.89 12.91 -11.74
C THR A 300 -24.23 12.84 -11.01
N VAL A 301 -25.29 13.35 -11.65
CA VAL A 301 -26.68 13.16 -11.27
C VAL A 301 -27.47 12.67 -12.49
N ASN A 302 -28.52 11.90 -12.29
CA ASN A 302 -29.33 11.40 -13.39
C ASN A 302 -30.62 12.22 -13.57
N VAL A 303 -30.88 12.65 -14.79
CA VAL A 303 -32.13 13.36 -15.16
C VAL A 303 -33.01 12.39 -15.97
N MET A 304 -34.13 11.98 -15.40
CA MET A 304 -34.99 11.03 -16.00
C MET A 304 -36.46 11.28 -15.62
N ARG A 305 -37.40 10.85 -16.50
CA ARG A 305 -38.81 10.82 -16.13
C ARG A 305 -39.04 9.54 -15.32
N TYR A 306 -39.35 9.66 -14.06
CA TYR A 306 -39.64 8.52 -13.18
C TYR A 306 -40.98 8.73 -12.47
N VAL A 307 -41.60 7.62 -12.14
CA VAL A 307 -42.79 7.60 -11.27
C VAL A 307 -42.31 7.07 -9.93
N LEU A 308 -42.56 7.81 -8.86
CA LEU A 308 -42.23 7.31 -7.53
C LEU A 308 -43.06 6.03 -7.24
N PRO A 309 -42.41 5.00 -6.69
CA PRO A 309 -43.08 3.77 -6.31
C PRO A 309 -44.21 4.10 -5.30
N LYS A 310 -45.32 3.36 -5.40
CA LYS A 310 -46.47 3.57 -4.52
C LYS A 310 -46.37 2.83 -3.22
N PHE A 311 -45.61 1.75 -3.21
CA PHE A 311 -45.38 0.92 -2.02
C PHE A 311 -43.96 0.34 -2.02
N LYS A 312 -43.50 0.00 -0.85
CA LYS A 312 -42.22 -0.65 -0.62
C LYS A 312 -42.43 -2.17 -0.62
N VAL A 313 -41.53 -2.88 -1.28
CA VAL A 313 -41.45 -4.34 -1.26
C VAL A 313 -40.16 -4.71 -0.54
N ALA A 314 -40.22 -5.53 0.49
CA ALA A 314 -39.06 -6.07 1.18
C ALA A 314 -39.08 -7.60 1.09
N LEU A 315 -37.92 -8.17 0.77
CA LEU A 315 -37.71 -9.62 0.78
C LEU A 315 -36.79 -9.96 1.96
N THR A 316 -37.24 -10.81 2.84
CA THR A 316 -36.47 -11.43 3.91
C THR A 316 -36.40 -12.94 3.71
N THR A 317 -35.27 -13.55 4.03
CA THR A 317 -35.11 -15.01 3.95
C THR A 317 -34.63 -15.53 5.29
N ASP A 318 -34.91 -16.82 5.56
CA ASP A 318 -34.49 -17.50 6.79
C ASP A 318 -32.96 -17.53 7.00
N LYS A 319 -32.18 -17.45 5.89
CA LYS A 319 -30.73 -17.40 5.91
C LYS A 319 -30.23 -16.35 4.90
N GLU A 320 -29.02 -15.87 5.13
CA GLU A 320 -28.32 -14.97 4.20
C GLU A 320 -27.52 -15.73 3.12
N TYR A 321 -27.20 -16.99 3.36
CA TYR A 321 -26.53 -17.89 2.40
C TYR A 321 -27.08 -19.31 2.52
N TYR A 322 -26.90 -20.10 1.46
CA TYR A 322 -27.43 -21.46 1.36
C TYR A 322 -26.41 -22.40 0.73
N MET A 323 -26.57 -23.71 0.99
CA MET A 323 -25.89 -24.75 0.24
C MET A 323 -26.76 -25.23 -0.94
N PRO A 324 -26.15 -25.81 -2.00
CA PRO A 324 -26.90 -26.50 -3.04
C PRO A 324 -27.85 -27.53 -2.44
N GLY A 325 -29.06 -27.62 -2.96
CA GLY A 325 -30.07 -28.57 -2.48
C GLY A 325 -30.76 -28.20 -1.16
N GLU A 326 -30.46 -27.07 -0.52
CA GLU A 326 -31.20 -26.61 0.65
C GLU A 326 -32.56 -26.00 0.28
N LYS A 327 -33.48 -25.99 1.26
CA LYS A 327 -34.76 -25.32 1.18
C LYS A 327 -34.62 -23.88 1.67
N MET A 328 -35.00 -22.91 0.88
CA MET A 328 -35.07 -21.50 1.23
C MET A 328 -36.51 -21.16 1.62
N GLU A 329 -36.67 -20.54 2.78
CA GLU A 329 -37.95 -19.98 3.23
C GLU A 329 -37.79 -18.46 3.39
N GLY A 330 -38.86 -17.72 3.11
CA GLY A 330 -38.81 -16.27 3.21
C GLY A 330 -40.20 -15.61 3.16
N ASP A 331 -40.16 -14.33 3.49
CA ASP A 331 -41.33 -13.47 3.52
C ASP A 331 -41.17 -12.27 2.58
N ILE A 332 -42.21 -11.93 1.87
CA ILE A 332 -42.38 -10.71 1.11
C ILE A 332 -43.28 -9.78 1.91
N ASP A 333 -42.74 -8.69 2.44
CA ASP A 333 -43.44 -7.64 3.15
C ASP A 333 -43.72 -6.47 2.20
N VAL A 334 -44.98 -6.07 2.09
CA VAL A 334 -45.45 -5.03 1.14
C VAL A 334 -46.26 -3.98 1.86
N GLN A 335 -45.77 -2.73 1.84
CA GLN A 335 -46.36 -1.64 2.56
C GLN A 335 -46.36 -0.35 1.71
N TYR A 336 -47.49 0.36 1.67
CA TYR A 336 -47.52 1.71 1.10
C TYR A 336 -46.60 2.65 1.89
N PHE A 337 -46.03 3.65 1.24
CA PHE A 337 -45.18 4.63 1.89
C PHE A 337 -45.87 5.43 3.01
N PHE A 338 -47.20 5.49 3.01
CA PHE A 338 -47.98 6.06 4.10
C PHE A 338 -48.31 5.07 5.24
N GLY A 339 -47.61 3.92 5.28
CA GLY A 339 -47.63 3.00 6.40
C GLY A 339 -48.73 1.92 6.40
N LYS A 340 -49.64 1.88 5.44
CA LYS A 340 -50.69 0.82 5.36
C LYS A 340 -50.15 -0.41 4.60
N PRO A 341 -50.52 -1.64 5.03
CA PRO A 341 -50.19 -2.86 4.28
C PRO A 341 -50.89 -2.91 2.92
N VAL A 342 -50.23 -3.52 1.93
CA VAL A 342 -50.84 -3.85 0.64
C VAL A 342 -51.54 -5.22 0.81
N VAL A 343 -52.82 -5.20 1.01
CA VAL A 343 -53.65 -6.41 1.23
C VAL A 343 -54.11 -6.98 -0.11
N ASN A 344 -54.08 -8.32 -0.29
CA ASN A 344 -54.43 -9.03 -1.51
C ASN A 344 -53.58 -8.62 -2.75
N GLY A 345 -52.41 -8.07 -2.57
CA GLY A 345 -51.43 -7.82 -3.63
C GLY A 345 -51.00 -9.14 -4.28
N ILE A 346 -50.95 -9.17 -5.60
CA ILE A 346 -50.49 -10.34 -6.36
C ILE A 346 -48.99 -10.35 -6.32
N VAL A 347 -48.37 -11.40 -5.76
CA VAL A 347 -46.92 -11.60 -5.66
C VAL A 347 -46.49 -12.64 -6.68
N LYS A 348 -45.43 -12.32 -7.44
CA LYS A 348 -44.80 -13.25 -8.35
C LYS A 348 -43.27 -13.21 -8.06
N ILE A 349 -42.68 -14.34 -7.68
CA ILE A 349 -41.27 -14.53 -7.46
C ILE A 349 -40.70 -15.38 -8.58
N THR A 350 -39.76 -14.87 -9.35
CA THR A 350 -39.04 -15.62 -10.37
C THR A 350 -37.61 -15.85 -9.90
N THR A 351 -37.21 -17.11 -9.82
CA THR A 351 -35.84 -17.48 -9.40
C THR A 351 -34.98 -17.78 -10.60
N TYR A 352 -33.70 -17.36 -10.50
CA TYR A 352 -32.71 -17.56 -11.54
C TYR A 352 -31.43 -18.13 -10.95
N LYS A 353 -30.82 -19.07 -11.66
CA LYS A 353 -29.45 -19.49 -11.44
C LYS A 353 -28.53 -19.04 -12.59
N TYR A 354 -27.25 -18.94 -12.35
CA TYR A 354 -26.26 -18.63 -13.37
C TYR A 354 -25.64 -19.93 -13.90
N ASP A 355 -25.53 -20.03 -15.23
CA ASP A 355 -24.73 -21.06 -15.91
C ASP A 355 -23.86 -20.35 -16.97
N ILE A 356 -24.20 -20.33 -18.25
CA ILE A 356 -23.55 -19.46 -19.26
C ILE A 356 -24.15 -18.04 -19.20
N GLY A 357 -25.33 -17.92 -18.60
CA GLY A 357 -26.13 -16.72 -18.33
C GLY A 357 -27.19 -17.03 -17.27
N PHE A 358 -27.96 -16.03 -16.88
CA PHE A 358 -29.08 -16.26 -15.95
C PHE A 358 -30.17 -17.07 -16.60
N GLN A 359 -30.46 -18.24 -16.05
CA GLN A 359 -31.53 -19.14 -16.48
C GLN A 359 -32.65 -19.16 -15.42
N GLN A 360 -33.90 -19.02 -15.87
CA GLN A 360 -35.04 -19.12 -14.99
C GLN A 360 -35.20 -20.57 -14.52
N GLU A 361 -35.36 -20.75 -13.20
CA GLU A 361 -35.53 -22.06 -12.56
C GLU A 361 -36.97 -22.29 -12.12
N ALA A 362 -37.59 -21.34 -11.43
CA ALA A 362 -38.93 -21.49 -10.92
C ALA A 362 -39.69 -20.17 -10.92
N VAL A 363 -41.00 -20.27 -10.87
CA VAL A 363 -41.95 -19.16 -10.64
C VAL A 363 -42.85 -19.55 -9.48
N ILE A 364 -42.95 -18.69 -8.48
CA ILE A 364 -43.78 -18.85 -7.29
C ILE A 364 -44.79 -17.69 -7.29
N GLU A 365 -46.07 -18.00 -7.21
CA GLU A 365 -47.11 -16.98 -7.23
C GLU A 365 -48.00 -17.09 -5.99
N GLY A 366 -48.48 -15.94 -5.52
CA GLY A 366 -49.39 -15.89 -4.39
C GLY A 366 -49.99 -14.51 -4.16
N LYS A 367 -50.53 -14.29 -2.97
CA LYS A 367 -51.15 -13.01 -2.58
C LYS A 367 -50.72 -12.65 -1.16
N THR A 368 -50.52 -11.35 -0.91
CA THR A 368 -50.32 -10.82 0.42
C THR A 368 -51.57 -10.98 1.30
N ASN A 369 -51.36 -11.23 2.58
CA ASN A 369 -52.37 -11.35 3.61
C ASN A 369 -52.85 -9.96 4.13
N GLN A 370 -53.61 -9.95 5.24
CA GLN A 370 -54.11 -8.72 5.86
C GLN A 370 -53.02 -7.80 6.42
N GLU A 371 -51.84 -8.35 6.77
CA GLU A 371 -50.67 -7.65 7.23
C GLU A 371 -49.72 -7.23 6.10
N GLY A 372 -50.14 -7.52 4.81
CA GLY A 372 -49.29 -7.19 3.64
C GLY A 372 -48.13 -8.17 3.42
N ARG A 373 -48.21 -9.39 3.99
CA ARG A 373 -47.18 -10.42 3.91
C ARG A 373 -47.54 -11.56 3.02
N TYR A 374 -46.54 -12.12 2.33
CA TYR A 374 -46.61 -13.38 1.60
C TYR A 374 -45.41 -14.25 1.96
N HIS A 375 -45.68 -15.44 2.54
CA HIS A 375 -44.64 -16.43 2.85
C HIS A 375 -44.43 -17.36 1.66
N PHE A 376 -43.20 -17.61 1.28
CA PHE A 376 -42.80 -18.51 0.21
C PHE A 376 -41.79 -19.55 0.65
N SER A 377 -41.72 -20.63 -0.11
CA SER A 377 -40.73 -21.69 0.06
C SER A 377 -40.21 -22.10 -1.32
N TYR A 378 -38.89 -22.24 -1.42
CA TYR A 378 -38.19 -22.60 -2.66
C TYR A 378 -37.14 -23.65 -2.43
N GLN A 379 -37.18 -24.77 -3.16
CA GLN A 379 -36.18 -25.82 -3.15
C GLN A 379 -35.07 -25.43 -4.10
N LEU A 380 -33.85 -25.19 -3.55
CA LEU A 380 -32.68 -24.82 -4.35
C LEU A 380 -32.19 -25.99 -5.20
N PRO A 381 -31.71 -25.76 -6.42
CA PRO A 381 -30.99 -26.76 -7.22
C PRO A 381 -29.77 -27.36 -6.49
N ASP A 382 -29.48 -28.63 -6.83
CA ASP A 382 -28.33 -29.34 -6.25
C ASP A 382 -26.98 -28.87 -6.84
N HIS A 383 -26.98 -28.10 -7.93
CA HIS A 383 -25.77 -27.64 -8.61
C HIS A 383 -25.87 -26.18 -9.04
N PHE A 384 -24.81 -25.46 -8.76
CA PHE A 384 -24.59 -24.06 -9.16
C PHE A 384 -23.20 -23.87 -9.77
N VAL A 385 -23.08 -22.94 -10.72
CA VAL A 385 -21.82 -22.53 -11.32
C VAL A 385 -21.44 -21.17 -10.78
N GLY A 386 -20.17 -21.00 -10.35
CA GLY A 386 -19.65 -19.73 -9.89
C GLY A 386 -19.51 -18.71 -11.03
N GLN A 387 -19.79 -17.46 -10.73
CA GLN A 387 -19.71 -16.37 -11.72
C GLN A 387 -18.29 -15.80 -11.78
N PRO A 388 -17.65 -15.72 -12.97
CA PRO A 388 -16.30 -15.15 -13.10
C PRO A 388 -16.20 -13.69 -12.62
N LEU A 389 -17.23 -12.88 -12.89
CA LEU A 389 -17.31 -11.48 -12.45
C LEU A 389 -17.49 -11.32 -10.93
N GLU A 390 -17.94 -12.35 -10.24
CA GLU A 390 -18.17 -12.38 -8.79
C GLU A 390 -17.09 -13.26 -8.09
N LYS A 391 -15.86 -13.25 -8.62
CA LYS A 391 -14.70 -14.00 -8.09
C LYS A 391 -14.93 -15.53 -7.99
N GLY A 392 -15.88 -16.08 -8.75
CA GLY A 392 -16.23 -17.49 -8.72
C GLY A 392 -17.33 -17.86 -7.73
N ASP A 393 -17.91 -16.89 -7.03
CA ASP A 393 -19.06 -17.13 -6.15
C ASP A 393 -20.31 -17.48 -6.96
N ALA A 394 -21.14 -18.37 -6.42
CA ALA A 394 -22.42 -18.74 -6.98
C ALA A 394 -23.55 -18.01 -6.24
N PHE A 395 -24.63 -17.69 -6.99
CA PHE A 395 -25.77 -16.97 -6.44
C PHE A 395 -27.09 -17.52 -7.05
N VAL A 396 -28.13 -17.50 -6.25
CA VAL A 396 -29.51 -17.52 -6.75
C VAL A 396 -30.03 -16.07 -6.74
N ARG A 397 -30.64 -15.65 -7.85
CA ARG A 397 -31.29 -14.34 -7.95
C ARG A 397 -32.80 -14.56 -7.88
N LEU A 398 -33.48 -13.76 -7.05
CA LEU A 398 -34.92 -13.72 -6.89
C LEU A 398 -35.40 -12.36 -7.39
N ASP A 399 -36.20 -12.39 -8.45
CA ASP A 399 -36.91 -11.20 -8.97
C ASP A 399 -38.35 -11.27 -8.46
N VAL A 400 -38.70 -10.32 -7.61
CA VAL A 400 -40.04 -10.25 -6.98
C VAL A 400 -40.80 -9.11 -7.62
N GLU A 401 -41.97 -9.42 -8.18
CA GLU A 401 -42.93 -8.47 -8.72
C GLU A 401 -44.21 -8.51 -7.87
N VAL A 402 -44.67 -7.35 -7.43
CA VAL A 402 -45.90 -7.22 -6.66
C VAL A 402 -46.83 -6.25 -7.38
N ILE A 403 -48.12 -6.64 -7.55
CA ILE A 403 -49.17 -5.80 -8.14
C ILE A 403 -50.24 -5.60 -7.08
N ASP A 404 -50.54 -4.35 -6.73
CA ASP A 404 -51.60 -4.02 -5.80
C ASP A 404 -53.00 -4.17 -6.42
N PRO A 405 -54.05 -4.13 -5.62
CA PRO A 405 -55.43 -4.19 -6.16
C PRO A 405 -55.80 -3.04 -7.11
N ALA A 406 -55.06 -1.92 -7.04
CA ALA A 406 -55.27 -0.78 -7.95
C ALA A 406 -54.42 -0.89 -9.23
N LYS A 407 -53.76 -2.04 -9.45
CA LYS A 407 -52.89 -2.37 -10.60
C LYS A 407 -51.59 -1.55 -10.69
N HIS A 408 -51.08 -1.00 -9.59
CA HIS A 408 -49.71 -0.51 -9.55
C HIS A 408 -48.79 -1.70 -9.33
N GLY A 409 -47.68 -1.71 -10.04
CA GLY A 409 -46.68 -2.78 -9.97
C GLY A 409 -45.33 -2.28 -9.52
N GLU A 410 -44.72 -2.95 -8.54
CA GLU A 410 -43.34 -2.69 -8.08
C GLU A 410 -42.50 -3.97 -8.18
N LYS A 411 -41.22 -3.80 -8.44
CA LYS A 411 -40.25 -4.89 -8.62
C LYS A 411 -38.99 -4.68 -7.79
N ILE A 412 -38.52 -5.77 -7.17
CA ILE A 412 -37.23 -5.81 -6.57
C ILE A 412 -36.47 -7.04 -7.05
N SER A 413 -35.12 -6.98 -7.01
CA SER A 413 -34.24 -8.11 -7.28
C SER A 413 -33.27 -8.28 -6.13
N ALA A 414 -33.16 -9.51 -5.63
CA ALA A 414 -32.18 -9.85 -4.58
C ALA A 414 -31.31 -11.05 -4.99
N LYS A 415 -30.07 -11.05 -4.61
CA LYS A 415 -29.16 -12.17 -4.78
C LYS A 415 -28.89 -12.81 -3.42
N LYS A 416 -28.97 -14.15 -3.35
CA LYS A 416 -28.54 -14.91 -2.18
C LYS A 416 -27.33 -15.79 -2.53
N LYS A 417 -26.34 -15.78 -1.68
CA LYS A 417 -25.07 -16.49 -1.92
C LYS A 417 -25.26 -18.00 -1.74
N ILE A 418 -24.69 -18.76 -2.67
CA ILE A 418 -24.64 -20.22 -2.60
C ILE A 418 -23.21 -20.64 -2.33
N VAL A 419 -22.99 -21.43 -1.28
CA VAL A 419 -21.66 -21.76 -0.78
C VAL A 419 -21.43 -23.27 -0.70
N GLN A 420 -20.16 -23.70 -0.81
CA GLN A 420 -19.78 -25.09 -0.65
C GLN A 420 -19.21 -25.41 0.76
N GLY A 421 -18.97 -24.37 1.54
CA GLY A 421 -18.47 -24.46 2.91
C GLY A 421 -18.95 -23.29 3.75
N VAL A 422 -19.18 -23.58 5.02
CA VAL A 422 -19.79 -22.62 5.96
C VAL A 422 -18.79 -21.70 6.66
N ILE A 423 -17.49 -21.89 6.49
CA ILE A 423 -16.46 -21.04 7.11
C ILE A 423 -15.46 -20.56 6.06
N ASN A 424 -15.31 -19.26 5.95
CA ASN A 424 -14.26 -18.62 5.18
C ASN A 424 -13.04 -18.38 6.08
N LEU A 425 -11.85 -18.74 5.57
CA LEU A 425 -10.59 -18.54 6.29
C LEU A 425 -9.63 -17.66 5.50
N ALA A 426 -9.03 -16.68 6.19
CA ALA A 426 -7.94 -15.89 5.65
C ALA A 426 -6.75 -15.86 6.63
N VAL A 427 -5.52 -15.82 6.09
CA VAL A 427 -4.28 -15.69 6.86
C VAL A 427 -3.61 -14.39 6.45
N VAL A 428 -3.41 -13.50 7.42
CA VAL A 428 -2.92 -12.14 7.22
C VAL A 428 -1.71 -11.87 8.12
N PRO A 429 -0.49 -11.79 7.58
CA PRO A 429 0.64 -11.28 8.34
C PRO A 429 0.48 -9.79 8.65
N GLU A 430 0.85 -9.35 9.84
CA GLU A 430 0.90 -7.94 10.20
C GLU A 430 1.83 -7.17 9.23
N GLY A 431 1.33 -6.10 8.61
CA GLY A 431 2.05 -5.37 7.55
C GLY A 431 2.11 -6.09 6.20
N GLY A 432 1.31 -7.14 6.01
CA GLY A 432 1.12 -7.83 4.72
C GLY A 432 2.21 -8.84 4.34
N VAL A 433 3.38 -8.81 5.00
CA VAL A 433 4.53 -9.66 4.68
C VAL A 433 5.21 -10.17 5.96
N LEU A 434 5.77 -11.39 5.89
CA LEU A 434 6.58 -11.94 6.96
C LEU A 434 8.03 -11.49 6.82
N LYS A 435 8.69 -11.18 7.95
CA LYS A 435 10.09 -10.76 8.03
C LYS A 435 10.92 -11.87 8.68
N PRO A 436 11.87 -12.49 7.95
CA PRO A 436 12.68 -13.58 8.49
C PRO A 436 13.59 -13.10 9.63
N GLY A 437 13.80 -13.97 10.62
CA GLY A 437 14.67 -13.69 11.76
C GLY A 437 14.09 -12.77 12.83
N LEU A 438 12.90 -12.22 12.64
CA LEU A 438 12.18 -11.36 13.58
C LEU A 438 10.87 -12.00 14.02
N GLU A 439 10.32 -11.56 15.15
CA GLU A 439 8.99 -11.96 15.57
C GLU A 439 7.92 -11.22 14.78
N ASN A 440 7.10 -11.98 14.04
CA ASN A 440 5.98 -11.48 13.28
C ASN A 440 4.66 -11.84 13.99
N ARG A 441 3.67 -10.98 13.83
CA ARG A 441 2.30 -11.25 14.23
C ARG A 441 1.53 -11.74 13.00
N ILE A 442 0.74 -12.80 13.17
CA ILE A 442 -0.06 -13.41 12.11
C ILE A 442 -1.50 -13.48 12.62
N TYR A 443 -2.42 -12.92 11.84
CA TYR A 443 -3.84 -13.01 12.11
C TYR A 443 -4.47 -14.10 11.24
N VAL A 444 -5.40 -14.83 11.86
CA VAL A 444 -6.29 -15.76 11.16
C VAL A 444 -7.71 -15.23 11.32
N LEU A 445 -8.37 -14.95 10.19
CA LEU A 445 -9.75 -14.50 10.16
C LEU A 445 -10.63 -15.71 9.81
N ALA A 446 -11.69 -15.87 10.56
CA ALA A 446 -12.75 -16.83 10.28
C ALA A 446 -14.11 -16.09 10.25
N SER A 447 -14.84 -16.22 9.16
CA SER A 447 -16.16 -15.64 9.00
C SER A 447 -17.10 -16.62 8.34
N TYR A 448 -18.40 -16.43 8.56
CA TYR A 448 -19.41 -17.08 7.75
C TYR A 448 -19.54 -16.42 6.38
N PRO A 449 -20.21 -17.06 5.39
CA PRO A 449 -20.31 -16.53 4.04
C PRO A 449 -21.06 -15.20 3.90
N ASP A 450 -21.92 -14.86 4.87
CA ASP A 450 -22.58 -13.57 5.02
C ASP A 450 -21.66 -12.47 5.61
N GLY A 451 -20.42 -12.80 5.92
CA GLY A 451 -19.45 -11.91 6.54
C GLY A 451 -19.47 -11.92 8.06
N THR A 452 -20.50 -12.49 8.71
CA THR A 452 -20.57 -12.53 10.18
C THR A 452 -19.38 -13.26 10.80
N PRO A 453 -18.86 -12.82 11.96
CA PRO A 453 -17.72 -13.44 12.62
C PRO A 453 -17.99 -14.89 12.99
N CYS A 454 -17.02 -15.77 12.77
CA CYS A 454 -17.10 -17.18 13.17
C CYS A 454 -16.29 -17.40 14.44
N PHE A 455 -16.95 -17.78 15.54
CA PHE A 455 -16.29 -18.25 16.75
C PHE A 455 -15.76 -19.66 16.52
N ALA A 456 -14.44 -19.79 16.32
CA ALA A 456 -13.82 -21.06 15.96
C ALA A 456 -12.55 -21.35 16.76
N ASN A 457 -12.31 -22.62 17.03
CA ASN A 457 -11.02 -23.10 17.47
C ASN A 457 -10.08 -23.21 16.27
N ILE A 458 -8.93 -22.58 16.34
CA ILE A 458 -7.93 -22.50 15.28
C ILE A 458 -6.75 -23.42 15.61
N GLU A 459 -6.43 -24.31 14.70
CA GLU A 459 -5.16 -25.04 14.66
C GLU A 459 -4.35 -24.52 13.46
N MET A 460 -3.20 -23.92 13.75
CA MET A 460 -2.27 -23.42 12.73
C MET A 460 -0.98 -24.21 12.76
N ARG A 461 -0.47 -24.62 11.60
CA ARG A 461 0.84 -25.28 11.45
C ARG A 461 1.74 -24.45 10.53
N ILE A 462 2.94 -24.15 11.01
CA ILE A 462 3.96 -23.41 10.27
C ILE A 462 5.29 -24.14 10.46
N ASP A 463 5.95 -24.53 9.37
CA ASP A 463 7.27 -25.18 9.39
C ASP A 463 7.34 -26.34 10.39
N GLY A 464 6.28 -27.17 10.45
CA GLY A 464 6.16 -28.32 11.34
C GLY A 464 5.78 -27.99 12.81
N ARG A 465 5.69 -26.72 13.18
CA ARG A 465 5.23 -26.29 14.52
C ARG A 465 3.72 -26.12 14.53
N ARG A 466 3.09 -26.52 15.63
CA ARG A 466 1.65 -26.40 15.86
C ARG A 466 1.37 -25.26 16.83
N PHE A 467 0.40 -24.42 16.46
CA PHE A 467 -0.15 -23.35 17.27
C PHE A 467 -1.66 -23.56 17.40
N THR A 468 -2.21 -23.27 18.56
CA THR A 468 -3.66 -23.34 18.80
C THR A 468 -4.15 -22.04 19.43
N GLY A 469 -5.36 -21.65 19.08
CA GLY A 469 -6.01 -20.44 19.59
C GLY A 469 -7.50 -20.48 19.31
N ARG A 470 -8.21 -19.41 19.68
CA ARG A 470 -9.63 -19.22 19.39
C ARG A 470 -9.83 -17.83 18.82
N THR A 471 -10.76 -17.69 17.89
CA THR A 471 -11.18 -16.39 17.37
C THR A 471 -11.98 -15.60 18.40
N ASP A 472 -11.87 -14.29 18.34
CA ASP A 472 -12.63 -13.31 19.14
C ASP A 472 -14.00 -12.96 18.52
N GLU A 473 -14.65 -11.94 19.05
CA GLU A 473 -15.96 -11.45 18.58
C GLU A 473 -15.96 -10.89 17.15
N TYR A 474 -14.78 -10.59 16.59
CA TYR A 474 -14.60 -10.19 15.19
C TYR A 474 -14.15 -11.36 14.30
N GLY A 475 -14.11 -12.58 14.84
CA GLY A 475 -13.64 -13.77 14.12
C GLY A 475 -12.13 -13.80 13.92
N ILE A 476 -11.33 -13.13 14.77
CA ILE A 476 -9.87 -12.95 14.61
C ILE A 476 -9.12 -13.73 15.70
N ALA A 477 -8.17 -14.58 15.28
CA ALA A 477 -7.16 -15.19 16.16
C ALA A 477 -5.77 -14.63 15.84
N GLU A 478 -4.95 -14.42 16.87
CA GLU A 478 -3.60 -13.85 16.75
C GLU A 478 -2.54 -14.88 17.17
N PHE A 479 -1.45 -14.94 16.37
CA PHE A 479 -0.31 -15.82 16.62
C PHE A 479 1.00 -15.07 16.40
N ASN A 480 2.00 -15.36 17.24
CA ASN A 480 3.35 -14.84 17.08
C ASN A 480 4.26 -15.93 16.52
N TYR A 481 5.03 -15.59 15.47
CA TYR A 481 5.93 -16.52 14.81
C TYR A 481 7.21 -15.82 14.33
N LYS A 482 8.34 -16.52 14.54
CA LYS A 482 9.65 -16.08 14.03
C LYS A 482 10.11 -17.03 12.93
N PRO A 483 10.01 -16.61 11.63
CA PRO A 483 10.47 -17.43 10.52
C PRO A 483 11.98 -17.64 10.54
N GLY A 484 12.43 -18.89 10.35
CA GLY A 484 13.85 -19.22 10.19
C GLY A 484 14.30 -19.33 8.73
N ASN A 485 13.35 -19.45 7.80
CA ASN A 485 13.58 -19.64 6.37
C ASN A 485 12.97 -18.50 5.55
N TRP A 486 13.30 -18.46 4.26
CA TRP A 486 12.82 -17.47 3.28
C TRP A 486 11.41 -17.74 2.75
N LYS A 487 10.84 -18.88 3.12
CA LYS A 487 9.49 -19.30 2.73
C LYS A 487 8.82 -19.97 3.93
N ALA A 488 7.61 -19.55 4.23
CA ALA A 488 6.77 -20.18 5.24
C ALA A 488 5.51 -20.75 4.59
N LEU A 489 5.23 -22.03 4.85
CA LEU A 489 3.98 -22.67 4.49
C LEU A 489 3.08 -22.70 5.72
N ILE A 490 1.98 -21.96 5.68
CA ILE A 490 1.01 -21.86 6.76
C ILE A 490 -0.22 -22.66 6.39
N ALA A 491 -0.52 -23.68 7.18
CA ALA A 491 -1.77 -24.45 7.10
C ALA A 491 -2.63 -24.15 8.33
N VAL A 492 -3.86 -23.76 8.09
CA VAL A 492 -4.82 -23.42 9.16
C VAL A 492 -6.04 -24.30 9.03
N ARG A 493 -6.51 -24.84 10.17
CA ARG A 493 -7.79 -25.48 10.31
C ARG A 493 -8.61 -24.74 11.36
N ALA A 494 -9.85 -24.42 11.02
CA ALA A 494 -10.84 -23.88 11.95
C ALA A 494 -11.92 -24.91 12.22
N THR A 495 -12.47 -24.89 13.45
CA THR A 495 -13.64 -25.67 13.83
C THR A 495 -14.53 -24.81 14.71
N ASP A 496 -15.76 -24.54 14.27
CA ASP A 496 -16.71 -23.74 15.04
C ASP A 496 -17.42 -24.53 16.15
N ASP A 497 -18.26 -23.87 16.92
CA ASP A 497 -18.98 -24.50 18.05
C ASP A 497 -20.09 -25.47 17.57
N LYS A 498 -20.44 -25.48 16.28
CA LYS A 498 -21.38 -26.43 15.66
C LYS A 498 -20.69 -27.66 15.10
N GLY A 499 -19.33 -27.68 15.12
CA GLY A 499 -18.53 -28.76 14.57
C GLY A 499 -18.21 -28.62 13.09
N GLU A 500 -18.61 -27.52 12.45
CA GLU A 500 -18.24 -27.22 11.06
C GLU A 500 -16.74 -26.93 10.96
N THR A 501 -16.14 -27.37 9.86
CA THR A 501 -14.69 -27.24 9.69
C THR A 501 -14.31 -26.62 8.35
N ALA A 502 -13.28 -25.79 8.37
CA ALA A 502 -12.61 -25.29 7.16
C ALA A 502 -11.11 -25.41 7.25
N GLN A 503 -10.45 -25.45 6.10
CA GLN A 503 -8.99 -25.51 6.01
C GLN A 503 -8.49 -24.59 4.90
N VAL A 504 -7.39 -23.90 5.17
CA VAL A 504 -6.67 -23.09 4.16
C VAL A 504 -5.17 -23.35 4.28
N GLN A 505 -4.50 -23.39 3.13
CA GLN A 505 -3.05 -23.47 3.07
C GLN A 505 -2.51 -22.35 2.21
N LYS A 506 -1.60 -21.55 2.77
CA LYS A 506 -1.03 -20.38 2.11
C LYS A 506 0.49 -20.37 2.22
N SER A 507 1.16 -20.09 1.11
CA SER A 507 2.62 -19.94 1.08
C SER A 507 2.98 -18.46 1.07
N PHE A 508 3.89 -18.06 1.97
CA PHE A 508 4.44 -16.71 2.04
C PHE A 508 5.92 -16.75 1.66
N GLU A 509 6.27 -15.98 0.64
CA GLU A 509 7.67 -15.76 0.27
C GLU A 509 8.16 -14.50 0.95
N MET A 510 9.38 -14.52 1.46
CA MET A 510 10.00 -13.43 2.21
C MET A 510 11.19 -12.88 1.44
N THR A 511 11.54 -11.62 1.72
CA THR A 511 12.73 -11.02 1.11
C THR A 511 13.99 -11.75 1.56
N THR A 512 14.97 -11.84 0.64
CA THR A 512 16.27 -12.49 0.91
C THR A 512 17.29 -11.54 1.53
N ASP A 513 16.90 -10.32 1.89
CA ASP A 513 17.78 -9.36 2.53
C ASP A 513 18.23 -9.86 3.91
N GLN A 514 19.51 -9.75 4.21
CA GLN A 514 20.09 -10.23 5.47
C GLN A 514 19.65 -9.37 6.67
N GLU A 515 19.37 -8.09 6.43
CA GLU A 515 18.88 -7.16 7.45
C GLU A 515 17.39 -6.96 7.28
N GLN A 516 16.65 -6.96 8.38
CA GLN A 516 15.19 -6.83 8.41
C GLN A 516 14.78 -5.85 9.50
N ILE A 517 13.60 -5.24 9.34
CA ILE A 517 12.95 -4.41 10.35
C ILE A 517 11.46 -4.72 10.41
N VAL A 518 10.91 -4.74 11.62
CA VAL A 518 9.46 -4.84 11.91
C VAL A 518 9.10 -3.73 12.89
N MET A 519 8.00 -3.03 12.62
CA MET A 519 7.40 -2.05 13.51
C MET A 519 6.19 -2.68 14.20
N LYS A 520 6.15 -2.58 15.53
CA LYS A 520 5.04 -3.04 16.36
C LYS A 520 4.29 -1.85 16.93
N MET A 521 2.96 -1.90 16.79
CA MET A 521 2.01 -0.96 17.37
C MET A 521 0.98 -1.73 18.17
N ALA A 522 0.41 -1.08 19.20
CA ALA A 522 -0.62 -1.70 20.03
C ALA A 522 -1.98 -1.74 19.30
N ARG A 523 -2.35 -0.66 18.64
CA ARG A 523 -3.63 -0.48 17.93
C ARG A 523 -3.46 0.43 16.71
N GLY A 524 -4.49 0.51 15.86
CA GLY A 524 -4.48 1.33 14.65
C GLY A 524 -5.22 2.67 14.80
N ILE A 525 -6.14 2.82 15.76
CA ILE A 525 -6.95 4.03 15.95
C ILE A 525 -6.59 4.70 17.28
N TYR A 526 -6.39 6.01 17.24
CA TYR A 526 -5.99 6.83 18.38
C TYR A 526 -6.81 8.10 18.45
N GLU A 527 -6.76 8.79 19.60
CA GLU A 527 -7.34 10.12 19.81
C GLU A 527 -6.26 11.17 20.08
N VAL A 528 -6.54 12.43 19.75
CA VAL A 528 -5.70 13.56 20.17
C VAL A 528 -5.53 13.56 21.69
N GLY A 529 -4.31 13.81 22.16
CA GLY A 529 -3.94 13.72 23.58
C GLY A 529 -3.41 12.36 24.01
N GLU A 530 -3.59 11.31 23.23
CA GLU A 530 -2.95 10.01 23.44
C GLU A 530 -1.52 9.97 22.90
N ALA A 531 -0.87 8.83 23.08
CA ALA A 531 0.46 8.60 22.52
C ALA A 531 0.52 7.29 21.75
N ILE A 532 1.16 7.32 20.57
CA ILE A 532 1.55 6.12 19.83
C ILE A 532 2.88 5.64 20.38
N GLU A 533 2.90 4.42 20.94
CA GLU A 533 4.11 3.75 21.37
C GLU A 533 4.55 2.75 20.30
N LEU A 534 5.73 2.98 19.73
CA LEU A 534 6.30 2.16 18.67
C LEU A 534 7.47 1.35 19.20
N THR A 535 7.50 0.08 18.87
CA THR A 535 8.67 -0.79 19.07
C THR A 535 9.18 -1.24 17.70
N LEU A 536 10.44 -0.92 17.39
CA LEU A 536 11.12 -1.36 16.19
C LEU A 536 11.99 -2.57 16.52
N LEU A 537 11.72 -3.70 15.90
CA LEU A 537 12.55 -4.89 15.97
C LEU A 537 13.38 -5.00 14.70
N THR A 538 14.68 -5.25 14.84
CA THR A 538 15.56 -5.39 13.67
C THR A 538 16.59 -6.50 13.89
N THR A 539 17.03 -7.14 12.81
CA THR A 539 18.12 -8.10 12.83
C THR A 539 19.47 -7.44 13.10
N LYS A 540 19.57 -6.12 12.96
CA LYS A 540 20.73 -5.30 13.34
C LYS A 540 20.86 -5.20 14.85
N ARG A 541 21.98 -5.63 15.45
CA ARG A 541 22.15 -5.55 16.91
C ARG A 541 22.23 -4.12 17.43
N SER A 542 22.86 -3.23 16.67
CA SER A 542 23.01 -1.82 17.03
C SER A 542 23.07 -0.94 15.80
N GLY A 543 22.75 0.35 15.95
CA GLY A 543 22.76 1.32 14.88
C GLY A 543 21.62 2.32 14.98
N ARG A 544 21.18 2.81 13.83
CA ARG A 544 20.05 3.73 13.68
C ARG A 544 18.96 3.10 12.82
N ALA A 545 17.73 3.26 13.23
CA ALA A 545 16.54 3.18 12.40
C ALA A 545 15.96 4.58 12.25
N TYR A 546 15.24 4.79 11.19
CA TYR A 546 14.59 6.06 10.87
C TYR A 546 13.08 5.84 10.86
N LEU A 547 12.35 6.84 11.30
CA LEU A 547 10.89 6.87 11.28
C LEU A 547 10.45 8.16 10.60
N ASP A 548 9.62 8.04 9.58
CA ASP A 548 8.94 9.17 8.95
C ASP A 548 7.43 8.96 9.05
N ILE A 549 6.73 10.02 9.41
CA ILE A 549 5.26 10.05 9.48
C ILE A 549 4.75 10.92 8.35
N ILE A 550 3.85 10.36 7.57
CA ILE A 550 3.31 10.97 6.36
C ILE A 550 1.82 11.15 6.53
N LYS A 551 1.35 12.35 6.24
CA LYS A 551 -0.06 12.75 6.20
C LYS A 551 -0.31 13.48 4.88
N ASP A 552 -1.38 13.15 4.17
CA ASP A 552 -1.75 13.79 2.89
C ASP A 552 -0.58 13.82 1.87
N ASN A 553 0.19 12.74 1.78
CA ASN A 553 1.43 12.65 1.00
C ASN A 553 2.55 13.62 1.43
N GLN A 554 2.47 14.22 2.62
CA GLN A 554 3.49 15.11 3.16
C GLN A 554 4.17 14.48 4.36
N THR A 555 5.50 14.56 4.43
CA THR A 555 6.24 14.16 5.63
C THR A 555 6.01 15.22 6.72
N VAL A 556 5.26 14.85 7.75
CA VAL A 556 4.92 15.75 8.86
C VAL A 556 5.83 15.57 10.06
N LEU A 557 6.56 14.48 10.14
CA LEU A 557 7.54 14.21 11.19
C LEU A 557 8.60 13.25 10.71
N THR A 558 9.87 13.56 11.04
CA THR A 558 11.00 12.68 10.79
C THR A 558 11.81 12.49 12.07
N LYS A 559 12.22 11.25 12.40
CA LYS A 559 12.98 10.91 13.61
C LYS A 559 14.02 9.84 13.36
N SER A 560 15.17 9.99 14.04
CA SER A 560 16.21 8.96 14.14
C SER A 560 16.08 8.21 15.46
N ILE A 561 15.99 6.87 15.41
CA ILE A 561 15.81 6.00 16.58
C ILE A 561 17.04 5.14 16.79
N THR A 562 17.61 5.18 17.98
CA THR A 562 18.77 4.35 18.32
C THR A 562 18.32 2.91 18.55
N ILE A 563 18.98 1.97 17.86
CA ILE A 563 18.80 0.54 18.04
C ILE A 563 19.85 0.02 19.04
N LYS A 564 19.39 -0.71 20.04
CA LYS A 564 20.21 -1.42 21.03
C LYS A 564 19.69 -2.85 21.15
N ASN A 565 20.59 -3.84 21.03
CA ASN A 565 20.25 -5.27 21.10
C ASN A 565 19.11 -5.72 20.13
N GLY A 566 19.03 -5.07 18.95
CA GLY A 566 18.00 -5.37 17.97
C GLY A 566 16.65 -4.66 18.18
N GLU A 567 16.57 -3.76 19.15
CA GLU A 567 15.33 -3.07 19.49
C GLU A 567 15.53 -1.55 19.57
N GLY A 568 14.53 -0.81 19.10
CA GLY A 568 14.39 0.64 19.27
C GLY A 568 12.98 0.99 19.69
N ARG A 569 12.81 2.01 20.52
CA ARG A 569 11.50 2.49 20.99
C ARG A 569 11.33 3.95 20.71
N PHE A 570 10.12 4.33 20.37
CA PHE A 570 9.74 5.72 20.15
C PHE A 570 8.31 5.95 20.66
N LYS A 571 8.10 7.11 21.27
CA LYS A 571 6.79 7.55 21.72
C LYS A 571 6.43 8.86 21.03
N LEU A 572 5.31 8.88 20.32
CA LEU A 572 4.73 10.05 19.68
C LEU A 572 3.51 10.53 20.47
N ASN A 573 3.58 11.72 21.02
CA ASN A 573 2.40 12.37 21.60
C ASN A 573 1.58 13.00 20.47
N LEU A 574 0.29 12.68 20.43
CA LEU A 574 -0.61 13.14 19.37
C LEU A 574 -1.18 14.51 19.72
N THR A 575 -0.98 15.46 18.83
CA THR A 575 -1.48 16.84 18.91
C THR A 575 -2.54 17.09 17.83
N HIS A 576 -3.23 18.21 17.88
CA HIS A 576 -4.21 18.58 16.86
C HIS A 576 -3.63 18.69 15.44
N ASP A 577 -2.33 18.95 15.31
CA ASP A 577 -1.65 19.04 14.00
C ASP A 577 -1.46 17.67 13.33
N ILE A 578 -1.52 16.59 14.13
CA ILE A 578 -1.29 15.21 13.68
C ILE A 578 -2.59 14.43 13.83
N THR A 579 -3.60 14.76 13.03
CA THR A 579 -4.91 14.09 13.00
C THR A 579 -5.23 13.53 11.62
N GLY A 580 -6.17 12.58 11.53
CA GLY A 580 -6.57 11.93 10.29
C GLY A 580 -5.72 10.70 9.96
N SER A 581 -5.58 10.41 8.68
CA SER A 581 -4.84 9.29 8.14
C SER A 581 -3.33 9.50 8.23
N LEU A 582 -2.61 8.58 8.88
CA LEU A 582 -1.15 8.65 9.04
C LEU A 582 -0.49 7.37 8.54
N TRP A 583 0.52 7.52 7.68
CA TRP A 583 1.44 6.46 7.31
C TRP A 583 2.74 6.59 8.10
N LEU A 584 3.11 5.53 8.80
CA LEU A 584 4.35 5.44 9.56
C LEU A 584 5.33 4.56 8.79
N HIS A 585 6.45 5.11 8.38
CA HIS A 585 7.51 4.40 7.66
C HIS A 585 8.73 4.25 8.55
N ALA A 586 8.97 3.05 9.08
CA ALA A 586 10.22 2.75 9.78
C ALA A 586 11.18 2.04 8.83
N TYR A 587 12.45 2.47 8.79
CA TYR A 587 13.43 1.86 7.91
C TYR A 587 14.85 1.88 8.47
N ILE A 588 15.65 0.98 7.94
CA ILE A 588 17.10 0.91 8.16
C ILE A 588 17.84 1.00 6.84
N VAL A 589 19.04 1.55 6.89
CA VAL A 589 19.99 1.52 5.78
C VAL A 589 20.92 0.33 5.98
N THR A 590 20.90 -0.61 5.03
CA THR A 590 21.70 -1.83 5.08
C THR A 590 23.17 -1.58 4.77
N HIS A 591 24.03 -2.58 4.97
CA HIS A 591 25.44 -2.52 4.57
C HIS A 591 25.63 -2.30 3.06
N GLY A 592 24.71 -2.83 2.24
CA GLY A 592 24.70 -2.60 0.79
C GLY A 592 24.08 -1.27 0.37
N SER A 593 23.86 -0.35 1.31
CA SER A 593 23.17 0.94 1.10
C SER A 593 21.72 0.84 0.61
N SER A 594 21.12 -0.33 0.62
CA SER A 594 19.67 -0.49 0.37
C SER A 594 18.84 -0.02 1.57
N ILE A 595 17.62 0.37 1.32
CA ILE A 595 16.66 0.72 2.37
C ILE A 595 15.70 -0.44 2.55
N ILE A 596 15.66 -0.98 3.77
CA ILE A 596 14.66 -1.98 4.17
C ILE A 596 13.64 -1.29 5.05
N ARG A 597 12.38 -1.39 4.66
CA ARG A 597 11.27 -0.65 5.26
C ARG A 597 10.21 -1.58 5.84
N ASP A 598 9.56 -1.13 6.90
CA ASP A 598 8.27 -1.61 7.37
C ASP A 598 7.31 -0.44 7.51
N THR A 599 6.07 -0.62 7.08
CA THR A 599 5.07 0.44 7.04
C THR A 599 3.85 0.05 7.84
N ARG A 600 3.31 1.01 8.60
CA ARG A 600 2.03 0.89 9.30
C ARG A 600 1.16 2.09 8.99
N PHE A 601 -0.12 1.85 9.03
CA PHE A 601 -1.14 2.86 8.97
C PHE A 601 -1.78 3.03 10.36
N CYS A 602 -2.12 4.26 10.72
CA CYS A 602 -3.02 4.54 11.83
C CYS A 602 -3.91 5.73 11.51
N TYR A 603 -5.02 5.81 12.23
CA TYR A 603 -5.95 6.92 12.15
C TYR A 603 -6.02 7.63 13.50
N VAL A 604 -5.98 8.98 13.48
CA VAL A 604 -6.05 9.80 14.69
C VAL A 604 -7.31 10.66 14.64
N HIS A 605 -8.23 10.40 15.54
CA HIS A 605 -9.43 11.24 15.69
C HIS A 605 -9.09 12.64 16.18
N ALA A 606 -9.64 13.63 15.48
CA ALA A 606 -9.66 15.00 16.01
C ALA A 606 -10.68 15.12 17.17
N ALA A 607 -10.33 15.90 18.18
CA ALA A 607 -11.19 16.11 19.34
C ALA A 607 -12.38 17.06 19.08
N ASP A 608 -12.64 17.47 17.84
CA ASP A 608 -13.46 18.61 17.47
C ASP A 608 -14.78 18.25 16.78
N ASP A 609 -15.33 17.07 17.06
CA ASP A 609 -16.61 16.66 16.48
C ASP A 609 -17.77 17.51 16.98
N LEU A 610 -18.65 17.88 16.03
CA LEU A 610 -19.87 18.60 16.32
C LEU A 610 -21.02 17.61 16.56
N LEU A 611 -21.84 17.90 17.55
CA LEU A 611 -23.07 17.18 17.83
C LEU A 611 -24.27 17.99 17.30
N ILE A 612 -25.01 17.39 16.36
CA ILE A 612 -26.19 18.01 15.76
C ILE A 612 -27.43 17.30 16.30
N ASN A 613 -28.24 18.04 17.03
CA ASN A 613 -29.56 17.58 17.47
C ASN A 613 -30.62 18.18 16.56
N VAL A 614 -31.44 17.35 15.95
CA VAL A 614 -32.52 17.72 15.03
C VAL A 614 -33.85 17.44 15.70
N LYS A 615 -34.69 18.44 15.77
CA LYS A 615 -36.03 18.34 16.35
C LYS A 615 -37.08 18.91 15.38
N ALA A 616 -37.98 18.05 14.90
CA ALA A 616 -39.16 18.46 14.17
C ALA A 616 -40.20 19.03 15.14
N GLY A 617 -41.03 19.93 14.65
CA GLY A 617 -42.11 20.56 15.45
C GLY A 617 -43.24 19.56 15.77
N LYS A 618 -43.43 18.52 14.91
CA LYS A 618 -44.41 17.46 15.05
C LYS A 618 -43.80 16.14 14.61
N ASP A 619 -44.39 15.02 15.05
CA ASP A 619 -44.00 13.67 14.63
C ASP A 619 -44.62 13.30 13.29
N GLU A 620 -45.77 13.89 12.93
CA GLU A 620 -46.46 13.67 11.66
C GLU A 620 -46.89 14.97 11.03
N TYR A 621 -46.78 15.09 9.72
CA TYR A 621 -47.23 16.19 8.87
C TYR A 621 -48.14 15.67 7.75
N VAL A 622 -49.10 16.48 7.35
CA VAL A 622 -49.96 16.18 6.17
C VAL A 622 -49.44 16.93 4.94
N PRO A 623 -49.73 16.44 3.72
CA PRO A 623 -49.33 17.10 2.49
C PRO A 623 -49.80 18.54 2.42
N GLY A 624 -48.90 19.48 2.10
CA GLY A 624 -49.15 20.91 2.02
C GLY A 624 -49.12 21.67 3.37
N GLU A 625 -48.79 20.99 4.46
CA GLU A 625 -48.61 21.60 5.78
C GLU A 625 -47.21 22.21 5.94
N ASP A 626 -47.12 23.33 6.60
CA ASP A 626 -45.82 23.98 6.96
C ASP A 626 -45.11 23.20 8.07
N GLY A 627 -43.85 22.82 7.82
CA GLY A 627 -42.99 22.14 8.79
C GLY A 627 -41.98 23.09 9.42
N ASN A 628 -41.70 22.93 10.70
CA ASN A 628 -40.64 23.63 11.42
C ASN A 628 -39.66 22.60 11.99
N ILE A 629 -38.38 22.78 11.62
CA ILE A 629 -37.28 21.90 12.09
C ILE A 629 -36.23 22.78 12.78
N VAL A 630 -35.90 22.42 14.01
CA VAL A 630 -34.88 23.13 14.82
C VAL A 630 -33.61 22.29 14.88
N PHE A 631 -32.49 22.92 14.53
CA PHE A 631 -31.16 22.32 14.62
C PHE A 631 -30.41 22.96 15.80
N LYS A 632 -29.87 22.14 16.69
CA LYS A 632 -28.99 22.58 17.77
C LYS A 632 -27.62 21.95 17.57
N VAL A 633 -26.59 22.78 17.35
CA VAL A 633 -25.20 22.34 17.19
C VAL A 633 -24.40 22.66 18.43
N THR A 634 -23.68 21.66 18.93
CA THR A 634 -22.79 21.80 20.09
C THR A 634 -21.47 21.11 19.83
N ASP A 635 -20.42 21.54 20.54
CA ASP A 635 -19.18 20.76 20.64
C ASP A 635 -19.40 19.52 21.55
N GLN A 636 -18.37 18.67 21.66
CA GLN A 636 -18.39 17.47 22.51
C GLN A 636 -18.61 17.77 24.01
N LYS A 637 -18.35 18.99 24.45
CA LYS A 637 -18.59 19.46 25.83
C LYS A 637 -19.99 20.02 26.03
N GLY A 638 -20.85 19.97 25.02
CA GLY A 638 -22.21 20.50 25.04
C GLY A 638 -22.32 22.00 24.88
N ARG A 639 -21.24 22.72 24.54
CA ARG A 639 -21.25 24.18 24.33
C ARG A 639 -21.79 24.50 22.94
N PRO A 640 -22.69 25.50 22.81
CA PRO A 640 -23.18 25.95 21.51
C PRO A 640 -22.04 26.38 20.59
N THR A 641 -22.08 25.95 19.34
CA THR A 641 -21.03 26.20 18.34
C THR A 641 -21.66 26.70 17.04
N VAL A 642 -21.08 27.73 16.42
CA VAL A 642 -21.47 28.20 15.09
C VAL A 642 -21.01 27.20 14.05
N ALA A 643 -21.88 26.79 13.14
CA ALA A 643 -21.58 25.83 12.11
C ALA A 643 -22.38 26.10 10.83
N ALA A 644 -21.81 25.73 9.68
CA ALA A 644 -22.53 25.64 8.42
C ALA A 644 -23.23 24.30 8.33
N LEU A 645 -24.53 24.29 8.09
CA LEU A 645 -25.33 23.08 7.95
C LEU A 645 -25.72 22.83 6.48
N CYS A 646 -25.61 21.60 6.05
CA CYS A 646 -26.26 21.13 4.82
C CYS A 646 -27.58 20.44 5.20
N VAL A 647 -28.69 20.98 4.73
CA VAL A 647 -30.03 20.44 4.99
C VAL A 647 -30.64 20.02 3.67
N ALA A 648 -31.02 18.76 3.56
CA ALA A 648 -31.77 18.22 2.42
C ALA A 648 -33.08 17.57 2.93
N VAL A 649 -34.20 17.96 2.34
CA VAL A 649 -35.50 17.36 2.61
C VAL A 649 -35.94 16.59 1.35
N VAL A 650 -35.97 15.28 1.46
CA VAL A 650 -36.18 14.40 0.31
C VAL A 650 -37.30 13.42 0.62
N ASP A 651 -38.18 13.15 -0.36
CA ASP A 651 -39.20 12.11 -0.26
C ASP A 651 -38.51 10.73 -0.12
N GLU A 652 -38.95 9.91 0.84
CA GLU A 652 -38.36 8.58 1.10
C GLU A 652 -38.46 7.67 -0.15
N ALA A 653 -39.48 7.84 -0.97
CA ALA A 653 -39.65 7.08 -2.20
C ALA A 653 -38.52 7.33 -3.23
N VAL A 654 -37.81 8.46 -3.17
CA VAL A 654 -36.63 8.73 -4.02
C VAL A 654 -35.50 7.76 -3.72
N PHE A 655 -35.31 7.37 -2.45
CA PHE A 655 -34.30 6.40 -2.05
C PHE A 655 -34.55 4.97 -2.54
N ALA A 656 -35.82 4.63 -2.85
CA ALA A 656 -36.16 3.36 -3.46
C ALA A 656 -35.74 3.29 -4.95
N VAL A 657 -35.54 4.44 -5.59
CA VAL A 657 -35.13 4.53 -7.01
C VAL A 657 -33.63 4.71 -7.15
N SER A 658 -32.98 5.34 -6.17
CA SER A 658 -31.52 5.56 -6.18
C SER A 658 -30.99 5.71 -4.77
N GLU A 659 -29.88 5.02 -4.47
CA GLU A 659 -29.20 5.12 -3.18
C GLU A 659 -28.53 6.50 -3.02
N LEU A 660 -28.87 7.22 -1.96
CA LEU A 660 -28.14 8.38 -1.46
C LEU A 660 -27.51 8.00 -0.12
N GLN A 661 -26.19 8.15 0.00
CA GLN A 661 -25.47 7.95 1.27
C GLN A 661 -25.05 9.31 1.85
N PRO A 662 -25.86 9.94 2.68
CA PRO A 662 -25.49 11.18 3.37
C PRO A 662 -24.42 10.91 4.43
N GLY A 663 -23.58 11.91 4.71
CA GLY A 663 -22.56 11.84 5.78
C GLY A 663 -21.22 11.27 5.33
N LEU A 664 -20.96 11.19 4.02
CA LEU A 664 -19.66 10.79 3.49
C LEU A 664 -18.62 11.91 3.51
N GLU A 665 -18.99 13.14 3.91
CA GLU A 665 -18.08 14.29 3.95
C GLU A 665 -16.87 14.02 4.86
N LYS A 666 -17.08 13.50 6.08
CA LYS A 666 -15.99 13.12 6.98
C LYS A 666 -15.07 12.07 6.36
N VAL A 667 -15.67 11.09 5.71
CA VAL A 667 -14.94 10.03 5.02
C VAL A 667 -14.08 10.63 3.91
N TYR A 668 -14.68 11.48 3.06
CA TYR A 668 -13.99 12.11 1.94
C TYR A 668 -12.80 12.99 2.37
N PHE A 669 -12.97 13.82 3.41
CA PHE A 669 -11.92 14.75 3.85
C PHE A 669 -10.87 14.11 4.76
N ARG A 670 -11.18 13.03 5.45
CA ARG A 670 -10.31 12.46 6.50
C ARG A 670 -9.73 11.10 6.19
N LEU A 671 -10.32 10.31 5.27
CA LEU A 671 -9.80 9.02 4.87
C LEU A 671 -9.15 9.10 3.48
N GLU A 672 -8.02 8.45 3.35
CA GLU A 672 -7.40 8.22 2.05
C GLU A 672 -8.17 7.15 1.27
N GLU A 673 -8.17 7.24 -0.06
CA GLU A 673 -8.92 6.34 -0.95
C GLU A 673 -8.55 4.86 -0.75
N GLU A 674 -7.31 4.58 -0.40
CA GLU A 674 -6.81 3.23 -0.16
C GLU A 674 -7.54 2.52 0.99
N ILE A 675 -8.00 3.27 1.99
CA ILE A 675 -8.71 2.74 3.16
C ILE A 675 -10.13 2.32 2.80
N MET A 676 -10.70 2.98 1.79
CA MET A 676 -12.05 2.68 1.33
C MET A 676 -12.18 1.32 0.60
N LYS A 677 -11.04 0.70 0.25
CA LYS A 677 -10.99 -0.60 -0.45
C LYS A 677 -10.11 -1.60 0.30
N PRO A 678 -10.47 -1.99 1.53
CA PRO A 678 -9.68 -2.96 2.28
C PRO A 678 -9.72 -4.32 1.57
N ARG A 679 -8.61 -5.06 1.64
CA ARG A 679 -8.54 -6.41 1.02
C ARG A 679 -9.38 -7.45 1.76
N TYR A 680 -9.67 -7.20 3.03
CA TYR A 680 -10.47 -8.07 3.88
C TYR A 680 -11.53 -7.23 4.58
N GLU A 681 -12.76 -7.64 4.42
CA GLU A 681 -13.90 -7.05 5.13
C GLU A 681 -14.02 -7.70 6.52
N ILE A 682 -14.22 -6.88 7.53
CA ILE A 682 -14.48 -7.32 8.90
C ILE A 682 -15.89 -6.89 9.25
N HIS A 683 -16.76 -7.86 9.50
CA HIS A 683 -18.15 -7.57 9.84
C HIS A 683 -18.24 -6.76 11.13
N GLY A 684 -19.03 -5.68 11.10
CA GLY A 684 -19.17 -4.76 12.24
C GLY A 684 -18.02 -3.76 12.38
N PHE A 685 -17.03 -3.74 11.46
CA PHE A 685 -15.95 -2.78 11.43
C PHE A 685 -15.63 -2.32 10.00
N SER A 686 -16.17 -1.19 9.61
CA SER A 686 -16.07 -0.62 8.27
C SER A 686 -15.19 0.64 8.25
N PRO A 687 -14.71 1.10 7.07
CA PRO A 687 -14.03 2.39 6.96
C PRO A 687 -14.85 3.57 7.50
N VAL A 688 -16.17 3.53 7.41
CA VAL A 688 -17.06 4.55 7.98
C VAL A 688 -17.02 4.55 9.52
N ASP A 689 -16.89 3.37 10.14
CA ASP A 689 -16.79 3.24 11.60
C ASP A 689 -15.49 3.84 12.14
N ILE A 690 -14.40 3.77 11.37
CA ILE A 690 -13.13 4.44 11.70
C ILE A 690 -13.37 5.93 11.99
N VAL A 691 -14.15 6.60 11.16
CA VAL A 691 -14.39 8.05 11.26
C VAL A 691 -15.44 8.38 12.33
N LYS A 692 -16.35 7.43 12.65
CA LYS A 692 -17.46 7.62 13.60
C LYS A 692 -17.10 7.40 15.07
N LYS A 693 -15.83 7.23 15.43
CA LYS A 693 -15.40 7.04 16.82
C LYS A 693 -15.92 5.75 17.48
N GLN A 694 -16.22 4.73 16.74
CA GLN A 694 -16.40 3.42 17.34
C GLN A 694 -15.01 2.88 17.66
N THR A 695 -14.67 2.83 18.95
CA THR A 695 -13.47 2.13 19.41
C THR A 695 -13.65 0.66 19.09
N GLY A 696 -13.10 0.24 17.96
CA GLY A 696 -12.99 -1.17 17.61
C GLY A 696 -11.98 -1.84 18.54
N GLU A 697 -11.99 -3.15 18.56
CA GLU A 697 -10.90 -3.87 19.19
C GLU A 697 -9.60 -3.70 18.38
N ALA A 698 -8.50 -3.51 19.08
CA ALA A 698 -7.17 -3.30 18.50
C ALA A 698 -6.77 -4.35 17.45
N ARG A 699 -7.29 -5.58 17.53
CA ARG A 699 -7.05 -6.64 16.53
C ARG A 699 -7.75 -6.37 15.20
N ALA A 700 -9.03 -5.95 15.24
CA ALA A 700 -9.79 -5.63 14.03
C ALA A 700 -9.15 -4.45 13.28
N GLU A 701 -8.74 -3.40 13.99
CA GLU A 701 -8.01 -2.26 13.47
C GLU A 701 -6.69 -2.69 12.81
N ASN A 702 -5.88 -3.45 13.54
CA ASN A 702 -4.59 -3.92 13.05
C ASN A 702 -4.71 -4.82 11.81
N VAL A 703 -5.73 -5.68 11.76
CA VAL A 703 -5.99 -6.53 10.58
C VAL A 703 -6.39 -5.68 9.39
N MET A 704 -7.36 -4.78 9.53
CA MET A 704 -7.80 -3.92 8.43
C MET A 704 -6.62 -3.12 7.88
N PHE A 705 -5.84 -2.49 8.74
CA PHE A 705 -4.71 -1.64 8.34
C PHE A 705 -3.49 -2.43 7.85
N SER A 706 -3.33 -3.70 8.26
CA SER A 706 -2.25 -4.57 7.77
C SER A 706 -2.38 -4.93 6.29
N THR A 707 -3.54 -4.71 5.69
CA THR A 707 -3.82 -5.06 4.30
C THR A 707 -3.73 -3.90 3.34
N LEU A 708 -3.55 -2.69 3.86
CA LEU A 708 -3.39 -1.51 3.03
C LEU A 708 -2.04 -1.54 2.30
N VAL A 709 -2.05 -1.18 1.04
CA VAL A 709 -0.84 -1.07 0.23
C VAL A 709 -0.39 0.39 0.28
N PRO A 710 0.75 0.69 0.93
CA PRO A 710 1.24 2.06 0.99
C PRO A 710 1.60 2.55 -0.41
N ARG A 711 1.21 3.76 -0.74
CA ARG A 711 1.76 4.47 -1.90
C ARG A 711 3.26 4.67 -1.71
N ASN A 712 3.99 4.75 -2.80
CA ASN A 712 5.42 5.04 -2.72
C ASN A 712 5.58 6.56 -2.52
N HIS A 713 5.63 6.99 -1.26
CA HIS A 713 5.64 8.40 -0.87
C HIS A 713 7.00 9.10 -1.07
N TYR A 714 8.05 8.37 -1.48
CA TYR A 714 9.37 8.98 -1.68
C TYR A 714 9.78 8.91 -3.13
N ALA A 715 10.07 10.08 -3.71
CA ALA A 715 10.99 10.16 -4.82
C ALA A 715 12.40 10.02 -4.24
N VAL A 716 12.98 8.84 -4.33
CA VAL A 716 14.38 8.65 -3.97
C VAL A 716 15.21 9.24 -5.06
N SER A 717 15.85 10.33 -4.77
CA SER A 717 16.91 10.79 -5.63
C SER A 717 18.25 10.19 -5.21
N TYR A 718 19.08 10.04 -6.13
CA TYR A 718 20.25 9.23 -6.24
C TYR A 718 21.49 9.65 -5.68
N THR A 719 22.39 8.70 -5.73
CA THR A 719 23.73 8.76 -5.17
C THR A 719 24.75 8.32 -6.19
N THR A 720 25.96 8.84 -6.10
CA THR A 720 27.15 8.42 -6.83
C THR A 720 27.25 6.89 -7.06
N PRO A 721 26.90 5.99 -6.09
CA PRO A 721 26.95 4.55 -6.30
C PRO A 721 26.08 4.05 -7.45
N GLN A 722 24.98 4.70 -7.74
CA GLN A 722 24.06 4.23 -8.75
C GLN A 722 24.57 4.59 -10.15
N LEU A 723 25.08 5.82 -10.33
CA LEU A 723 25.73 6.23 -11.57
C LEU A 723 26.94 5.33 -11.87
N VAL A 724 27.74 5.00 -10.86
CA VAL A 724 28.87 4.08 -11.04
C VAL A 724 28.42 2.64 -11.25
N ASN A 725 27.35 2.19 -10.60
CA ASN A 725 26.78 0.86 -10.87
C ASN A 725 26.23 0.77 -12.30
N GLU A 726 25.58 1.80 -12.82
CA GLU A 726 25.16 1.86 -14.22
C GLU A 726 26.33 1.86 -15.18
N LYS A 727 27.38 2.62 -14.89
CA LYS A 727 28.64 2.63 -15.62
C LYS A 727 29.30 1.24 -15.62
N ILE A 728 29.35 0.57 -14.47
CA ILE A 728 29.88 -0.80 -14.34
C ILE A 728 28.99 -1.78 -15.13
N LYS A 729 27.69 -1.68 -15.02
CA LYS A 729 26.75 -2.52 -15.79
C LYS A 729 26.94 -2.31 -17.29
N SER A 730 27.02 -1.06 -17.75
CA SER A 730 27.26 -0.74 -19.17
C SER A 730 28.57 -1.30 -19.68
N ALA A 731 29.68 -1.08 -18.94
CA ALA A 731 31.01 -1.57 -19.33
C ALA A 731 31.13 -3.09 -19.37
N PHE A 732 30.40 -3.81 -18.53
CA PHE A 732 30.40 -5.28 -18.50
C PHE A 732 29.18 -5.92 -19.17
N PHE A 733 28.30 -5.14 -19.80
CA PHE A 733 27.04 -5.61 -20.37
C PHE A 733 27.22 -6.71 -21.40
N GLU A 734 28.14 -6.54 -22.33
CA GLU A 734 28.39 -7.57 -23.38
C GLU A 734 28.89 -8.90 -22.77
N LYS A 735 29.74 -8.86 -21.75
CA LYS A 735 30.18 -10.06 -21.05
C LYS A 735 29.06 -10.77 -20.32
N LEU A 736 28.16 -10.02 -19.69
CA LEU A 736 26.98 -10.55 -19.01
C LEU A 736 26.00 -11.17 -20.01
N GLN A 737 25.80 -10.51 -21.15
CA GLN A 737 24.95 -11.04 -22.24
C GLN A 737 25.55 -12.31 -22.86
N HIS A 738 26.85 -12.30 -23.11
CA HIS A 738 27.53 -13.50 -23.65
C HIS A 738 27.40 -14.70 -22.70
N ALA A 739 27.62 -14.52 -21.40
CA ALA A 739 27.45 -15.56 -20.38
C ALA A 739 25.99 -16.07 -20.35
N ARG A 740 25.03 -15.15 -20.38
CA ARG A 740 23.61 -15.50 -20.44
C ARG A 740 23.29 -16.36 -21.67
N ASN A 741 23.74 -15.94 -22.85
CA ASN A 741 23.48 -16.67 -24.09
C ASN A 741 24.07 -18.07 -24.07
N LYS A 742 25.29 -18.22 -23.55
CA LYS A 742 25.91 -19.55 -23.37
C LYS A 742 25.08 -20.48 -22.46
N ILE A 743 24.54 -19.93 -21.37
CA ILE A 743 23.67 -20.69 -20.45
C ILE A 743 22.40 -21.13 -21.20
N TYR A 744 21.77 -20.21 -21.95
CA TYR A 744 20.59 -20.52 -22.76
C TYR A 744 20.86 -21.58 -23.84
N GLU A 745 21.97 -21.44 -24.56
CA GLU A 745 22.39 -22.44 -25.58
C GLU A 745 22.59 -23.84 -24.96
N ALA A 746 23.23 -23.92 -23.80
CA ALA A 746 23.42 -25.15 -23.08
C ALA A 746 22.11 -25.79 -22.59
N ILE A 747 21.17 -25.00 -22.12
CA ILE A 747 19.83 -25.45 -21.72
C ILE A 747 19.05 -25.96 -22.93
N ASN A 748 19.09 -25.26 -24.05
CA ASN A 748 18.42 -25.64 -25.28
C ASN A 748 19.05 -26.90 -25.88
N GLU A 749 20.38 -27.03 -25.84
CA GLU A 749 21.06 -28.22 -26.30
C GLU A 749 20.76 -29.44 -25.42
N TYR A 750 20.68 -29.25 -24.11
CA TYR A 750 20.21 -30.29 -23.19
C TYR A 750 18.80 -30.76 -23.56
N TYR A 751 17.87 -29.81 -23.85
CA TYR A 751 16.52 -30.14 -24.29
C TYR A 751 16.51 -30.94 -25.61
N ARG A 752 17.33 -30.57 -26.59
CA ARG A 752 17.44 -31.30 -27.86
C ARG A 752 17.92 -32.73 -27.67
N LEU A 753 18.83 -32.95 -26.70
CA LEU A 753 19.42 -34.27 -26.45
C LEU A 753 18.53 -35.18 -25.60
N ASN A 754 17.64 -34.63 -24.76
CA ASN A 754 16.91 -35.40 -23.75
C ASN A 754 15.38 -35.23 -23.84
N ASP A 755 14.89 -34.41 -24.75
CA ASP A 755 13.46 -34.04 -24.94
C ASP A 755 12.77 -33.54 -23.64
N THR A 756 13.58 -33.06 -22.70
CA THR A 756 13.16 -32.51 -21.41
C THR A 756 14.13 -31.41 -20.97
N TYR A 757 13.64 -30.41 -20.25
CA TYR A 757 14.52 -29.41 -19.61
C TYR A 757 15.25 -30.01 -18.39
N PRO A 758 16.46 -29.54 -18.05
CA PRO A 758 17.15 -30.00 -16.87
C PRO A 758 16.33 -29.63 -15.62
N LYS A 759 16.25 -30.54 -14.65
CA LYS A 759 15.52 -30.29 -13.40
C LYS A 759 16.14 -29.10 -12.69
N THR A 760 15.32 -28.18 -12.25
CA THR A 760 15.72 -26.90 -11.62
C THR A 760 16.66 -27.08 -10.43
N ASP A 761 16.40 -28.07 -9.58
CA ASP A 761 17.30 -28.46 -8.48
C ASP A 761 18.46 -29.27 -9.06
N GLY A 762 19.54 -28.60 -9.46
CA GLY A 762 20.72 -29.22 -10.05
C GLY A 762 20.88 -28.98 -11.55
N ALA A 763 20.07 -28.13 -12.21
CA ALA A 763 20.19 -27.83 -13.64
C ALA A 763 21.64 -27.52 -14.06
N ILE A 764 22.30 -26.60 -13.30
CA ILE A 764 23.70 -26.24 -13.54
C ILE A 764 24.64 -27.46 -13.37
N ALA A 765 24.45 -28.25 -12.30
CA ALA A 765 25.27 -29.42 -12.08
C ALA A 765 25.13 -30.44 -13.25
N THR A 766 23.90 -30.63 -13.70
CA THR A 766 23.59 -31.50 -14.86
C THR A 766 24.24 -30.97 -16.14
N LEU A 767 24.19 -29.65 -16.40
CA LEU A 767 24.82 -29.07 -17.61
C LEU A 767 26.34 -29.13 -17.56
N LEU A 768 26.98 -29.01 -16.39
CA LEU A 768 28.42 -29.20 -16.18
C LEU A 768 28.82 -30.67 -16.36
N GLU A 769 28.06 -31.60 -15.77
CA GLU A 769 28.31 -33.02 -15.87
C GLU A 769 28.22 -33.51 -17.33
N LYS A 770 27.27 -32.98 -18.08
CA LYS A 770 27.10 -33.23 -19.50
C LYS A 770 28.09 -32.47 -20.39
N ARG A 771 28.97 -31.65 -19.82
CA ARG A 771 29.94 -30.77 -20.50
C ARG A 771 29.32 -29.75 -21.47
N LEU A 772 28.08 -29.42 -21.28
CA LEU A 772 27.39 -28.38 -22.05
C LEU A 772 27.74 -26.97 -21.57
N LEU A 773 28.22 -26.83 -20.32
CA LEU A 773 28.78 -25.61 -19.73
C LEU A 773 30.13 -25.93 -19.07
N GLN A 774 30.95 -24.89 -18.92
CA GLN A 774 32.18 -24.92 -18.11
C GLN A 774 31.98 -24.02 -16.87
N GLU A 775 32.74 -24.32 -15.77
CA GLU A 775 32.70 -23.50 -14.55
C GLU A 775 33.00 -22.01 -14.78
N VAL A 776 33.83 -21.69 -15.79
CA VAL A 776 34.14 -20.32 -16.16
C VAL A 776 32.93 -19.57 -16.73
N ASP A 777 32.04 -20.24 -17.44
CA ASP A 777 30.83 -19.66 -18.05
C ASP A 777 29.77 -19.31 -17.00
N LEU A 778 29.93 -19.86 -15.80
CA LEU A 778 29.00 -19.66 -14.69
C LEU A 778 29.41 -18.55 -13.71
N ARG A 779 30.48 -17.81 -14.02
CA ARG A 779 31.00 -16.78 -13.13
C ARG A 779 30.86 -15.39 -13.75
N ASP A 780 30.39 -14.46 -12.93
CA ASP A 780 30.39 -13.05 -13.28
C ASP A 780 31.83 -12.49 -13.34
N PRO A 781 32.02 -11.26 -13.85
CA PRO A 781 33.35 -10.62 -13.93
C PRO A 781 34.11 -10.52 -12.59
N TRP A 782 33.42 -10.72 -11.46
CA TRP A 782 34.01 -10.71 -10.10
C TRP A 782 34.17 -12.12 -9.53
N GLY A 783 33.99 -13.15 -10.35
CA GLY A 783 34.18 -14.53 -9.97
C GLY A 783 33.03 -15.15 -9.16
N ARG A 784 31.92 -14.44 -8.99
CA ARG A 784 30.72 -14.95 -8.32
C ARG A 784 29.95 -15.83 -9.27
N ARG A 785 29.45 -16.96 -8.77
CA ARG A 785 28.66 -17.87 -9.58
C ARG A 785 27.28 -17.28 -9.88
N TYR A 786 26.86 -17.31 -11.15
CA TYR A 786 25.50 -16.95 -11.53
C TYR A 786 24.48 -17.85 -10.83
N ARG A 787 23.34 -17.28 -10.51
CA ARG A 787 22.18 -18.01 -10.02
C ARG A 787 21.24 -18.24 -11.19
N VAL A 788 20.75 -19.48 -11.36
CA VAL A 788 19.68 -19.79 -12.30
C VAL A 788 18.39 -19.82 -11.49
N ASP A 789 17.51 -18.87 -11.76
CA ASP A 789 16.18 -18.82 -11.17
C ASP A 789 15.19 -19.50 -12.12
N SER A 790 14.33 -20.38 -11.59
CA SER A 790 13.33 -21.12 -12.37
C SER A 790 12.07 -20.33 -12.69
N THR A 791 11.98 -19.10 -12.23
CA THR A 791 10.81 -18.22 -12.47
C THR A 791 10.88 -17.48 -13.81
N VAL A 792 11.93 -17.68 -14.61
CA VAL A 792 11.97 -17.11 -15.96
C VAL A 792 11.10 -17.97 -16.87
N GLU A 793 9.84 -17.59 -17.00
CA GLU A 793 9.04 -17.97 -18.16
C GLU A 793 9.74 -17.39 -19.41
N LEU A 794 10.15 -18.28 -20.30
CA LEU A 794 10.67 -17.93 -21.62
C LEU A 794 9.48 -17.35 -22.43
N PHE A 795 9.43 -16.03 -22.60
CA PHE A 795 8.68 -15.39 -23.67
C PHE A 795 9.60 -15.19 -24.87
#